data_a5b283781cc71bb3d65b5be2473f95ab
#
_entry.id   a5b283781cc71bb3d65b5be2473f95ab
#
_cell.length_a   1.000
_cell.length_b   1.000
_cell.length_c   1.000
_cell.angle_alpha   90.00
_cell.angle_beta   90.00
_cell.angle_gamma   90.00
#
_symmetry.space_group_name_H-M   'P 1'
#
loop_
_entity.id
_entity.type
_entity.pdbx_description
1 polymer ?
#
loop_
_entity_poly.entity_id
_entity_poly.type
_entity_poly.pdbx_seq_one_letter_code
_entity_poly.pdbx_strand_id
1 'polypeptide(L)'
;MAECHPVAFQWVMEAKARGATVIHVDPRFTRTSAHADVYVPIRAGADIVFVGALINYVLRNERYFRDYMLAYTNAATILTEEYADTEDLDGVFSGLNTEHRFYDFETWRYQGEEEVKPASGEREDPSVMHRRRRDLRGAARGEAHGSGGAAAHPAPDTDQTLQHPRCVFQVLKRHFARYTAEMVEQVCGIRQDQFARVCELVAGNSGRDRTTAFVYSLGWTQHTVGVQYIRTAAILQSLLGNMGRPGGGILALRGHASIQGSTDIPTLFDLLPGYLPMPFAFGNDDLEAYVHAESVPRGFWANTRQYLVSLLKAWWGDAATAGNDFCYDYLPRLTGSHSTYDTVLAQLDGTCKGYFLFGQNPAVGSANARMQRLGMANLDWLVVRDMVMIESATWWKDGQEVETGEMRPEDTGTEVFFLPAAAHTEKSGSFTNTERLLQWRHQAAEPAGDARSDLWFIYHLGRRIREKLGRGPGSNREMDGPVLDLTWDYPTIGPLEDPDADAVLAEINGWGPGGRPLSSYTQLADDGSTACGCWIYCGVRADGINQAARRTPWRQQNWVAPEWGWAWPANRRVLYNRASADPDGRPWSQRKALVWWDAEQGKWNGDDVPDFVPDRPPSYRPPPGATGIDAIAGVDAFIMQADGKAWLFAPAGVVDGPLPAHYEPQESPFPNIVYRQQHNPVRQIIRHRENRYQPSGDQPGSTVFPYVTTTYRLTEHHTAGGMSRWLPYLAELQPAFFCEVSPHLAAERGLEDLGWATIITARSAIEARVLVTERIRPLVVHGRTLHQVGLPWHWGPNGYTTGDAANELGHLALDPNVHIQEDKALACDIRPGRRPRGHALRDLILLYQQRAGITDETGTEM
;
A
#
# COMPACT_ATOMS: atom_id res chain seq x y z
N MET A 1 4.56 -15.63 -6.43
CA MET A 1 3.37 -15.53 -7.30
C MET A 1 2.74 -16.91 -7.53
N ALA A 2 3.46 -17.95 -7.97
CA ALA A 2 2.90 -19.27 -8.19
C ALA A 2 2.23 -19.92 -6.95
N GLU A 3 2.67 -19.58 -5.76
CA GLU A 3 2.10 -20.10 -4.51
C GLU A 3 0.85 -19.33 -4.05
N CYS A 4 0.88 -17.99 -4.07
CA CYS A 4 -0.21 -17.17 -3.54
C CYS A 4 -1.23 -16.67 -4.58
N HIS A 5 -0.84 -16.63 -5.85
CA HIS A 5 -1.65 -16.13 -6.96
C HIS A 5 -1.59 -17.10 -8.15
N PRO A 6 -1.95 -18.39 -7.95
CA PRO A 6 -1.75 -19.43 -8.97
C PRO A 6 -2.57 -19.16 -10.24
N VAL A 7 -3.78 -18.61 -10.11
CA VAL A 7 -4.62 -18.25 -11.25
C VAL A 7 -3.98 -17.15 -12.10
N ALA A 8 -3.35 -16.16 -11.51
CA ALA A 8 -2.62 -15.12 -12.24
C ALA A 8 -1.30 -15.64 -12.82
N PHE A 9 -0.68 -16.63 -12.20
CA PHE A 9 0.60 -17.20 -12.64
C PHE A 9 0.50 -17.95 -13.98
N GLN A 10 -0.68 -18.46 -14.37
CA GLN A 10 -0.89 -19.05 -15.69
C GLN A 10 -0.50 -18.07 -16.82
N TRP A 11 -0.74 -16.76 -16.64
CA TRP A 11 -0.37 -15.75 -17.64
C TRP A 11 1.14 -15.52 -17.73
N VAL A 12 1.85 -15.68 -16.61
CA VAL A 12 3.33 -15.69 -16.63
C VAL A 12 3.85 -16.89 -17.39
N MET A 13 3.25 -18.06 -17.19
CA MET A 13 3.62 -19.29 -17.94
C MET A 13 3.31 -19.16 -19.43
N GLU A 14 2.20 -18.53 -19.79
CA GLU A 14 1.87 -18.28 -21.19
C GLU A 14 2.82 -17.25 -21.83
N ALA A 15 3.20 -16.20 -21.11
CA ALA A 15 4.22 -15.25 -21.56
C ALA A 15 5.57 -15.95 -21.76
N LYS A 16 5.97 -16.82 -20.82
CA LYS A 16 7.19 -17.63 -20.94
C LYS A 16 7.14 -18.56 -22.16
N ALA A 17 6.03 -19.23 -22.42
CA ALA A 17 5.85 -20.05 -23.62
C ALA A 17 5.98 -19.26 -24.93
N ARG A 18 5.76 -17.94 -24.89
CA ARG A 18 5.98 -17.02 -26.02
C ARG A 18 7.39 -16.39 -26.02
N GLY A 19 8.31 -16.85 -25.16
CA GLY A 19 9.69 -16.42 -25.11
C GLY A 19 10.00 -15.29 -24.12
N ALA A 20 9.10 -14.98 -23.20
CA ALA A 20 9.43 -14.07 -22.09
C ALA A 20 10.39 -14.73 -21.11
N THR A 21 11.35 -13.96 -20.60
CA THR A 21 12.28 -14.39 -19.53
C THR A 21 11.68 -14.04 -18.18
N VAL A 22 11.65 -15.01 -17.28
CA VAL A 22 11.18 -14.85 -15.91
C VAL A 22 12.36 -14.82 -14.95
N ILE A 23 12.56 -13.70 -14.26
CA ILE A 23 13.54 -13.52 -13.19
C ILE A 23 12.79 -13.53 -11.87
N HIS A 24 13.20 -14.34 -10.92
CA HIS A 24 12.62 -14.38 -9.58
C HIS A 24 13.67 -14.04 -8.54
N VAL A 25 13.41 -12.96 -7.77
CA VAL A 25 14.26 -12.48 -6.68
C VAL A 25 13.53 -12.70 -5.37
N ASP A 26 14.05 -13.55 -4.49
CA ASP A 26 13.38 -13.94 -3.25
C ASP A 26 14.41 -14.58 -2.28
N PRO A 27 14.34 -14.33 -0.97
CA PRO A 27 15.19 -15.04 0.00
C PRO A 27 15.01 -16.56 -0.03
N ARG A 28 13.83 -17.03 -0.40
CA ARG A 28 13.42 -18.42 -0.40
C ARG A 28 13.21 -18.95 -1.83
N PHE A 29 13.71 -20.14 -2.13
CA PHE A 29 13.38 -20.85 -3.38
C PHE A 29 11.93 -21.36 -3.31
N THR A 30 11.05 -20.79 -4.14
CA THR A 30 9.61 -21.06 -4.15
C THR A 30 9.20 -21.81 -5.43
N ARG A 31 7.90 -22.14 -5.55
CA ARG A 31 7.36 -22.67 -6.83
C ARG A 31 7.51 -21.67 -7.98
N THR A 32 7.51 -20.36 -7.71
CA THR A 32 7.87 -19.35 -8.72
C THR A 32 9.33 -19.51 -9.18
N SER A 33 10.26 -19.77 -8.24
CA SER A 33 11.68 -20.00 -8.55
C SER A 33 11.87 -21.21 -9.45
N ALA A 34 11.10 -22.28 -9.22
CA ALA A 34 11.16 -23.51 -10.01
C ALA A 34 10.76 -23.32 -11.48
N HIS A 35 9.97 -22.28 -11.76
CA HIS A 35 9.54 -21.92 -13.11
C HIS A 35 10.32 -20.74 -13.71
N ALA A 36 11.14 -20.06 -12.91
CA ALA A 36 11.95 -18.94 -13.38
C ALA A 36 13.14 -19.40 -14.26
N ASP A 37 13.57 -18.56 -15.20
CA ASP A 37 14.79 -18.76 -15.97
C ASP A 37 16.02 -18.34 -15.17
N VAL A 38 15.84 -17.41 -14.23
CA VAL A 38 16.87 -16.95 -13.30
C VAL A 38 16.26 -16.82 -11.90
N TYR A 39 16.81 -17.55 -10.94
CA TYR A 39 16.52 -17.37 -9.53
C TYR A 39 17.68 -16.65 -8.85
N VAL A 40 17.38 -15.61 -8.08
CA VAL A 40 18.34 -14.77 -7.36
C VAL A 40 17.96 -14.77 -5.88
N PRO A 41 18.72 -15.47 -5.02
CA PRO A 41 18.55 -15.35 -3.58
C PRO A 41 19.02 -13.97 -3.11
N ILE A 42 18.24 -13.32 -2.25
CA ILE A 42 18.54 -11.98 -1.74
C ILE A 42 18.39 -11.96 -0.21
N ARG A 43 19.20 -11.16 0.47
CA ARG A 43 18.97 -10.82 1.87
C ARG A 43 17.73 -9.94 2.00
N ALA A 44 16.81 -10.30 2.88
CA ALA A 44 15.67 -9.45 3.20
C ALA A 44 16.14 -8.08 3.74
N GLY A 45 15.57 -7.00 3.23
CA GLY A 45 15.94 -5.64 3.60
C GLY A 45 17.02 -4.98 2.73
N ALA A 46 17.50 -5.64 1.66
CA ALA A 46 18.56 -5.13 0.80
C ALA A 46 18.10 -4.69 -0.61
N ASP A 47 16.81 -4.61 -0.85
CA ASP A 47 16.23 -4.45 -2.19
C ASP A 47 16.57 -3.13 -2.86
N ILE A 48 16.72 -2.02 -2.11
CA ILE A 48 17.18 -0.72 -2.67
C ILE A 48 18.60 -0.86 -3.22
N VAL A 49 19.49 -1.61 -2.56
CA VAL A 49 20.86 -1.84 -3.09
C VAL A 49 20.81 -2.60 -4.40
N PHE A 50 19.98 -3.65 -4.48
CA PHE A 50 19.85 -4.45 -5.70
C PHE A 50 19.24 -3.65 -6.87
N VAL A 51 18.12 -2.98 -6.67
CA VAL A 51 17.43 -2.22 -7.74
C VAL A 51 18.18 -0.91 -8.02
N GLY A 52 18.77 -0.26 -7.01
CA GLY A 52 19.63 0.92 -7.17
C GLY A 52 20.87 0.63 -7.99
N ALA A 53 21.45 -0.55 -7.83
CA ALA A 53 22.57 -0.99 -8.67
C ALA A 53 22.14 -1.28 -10.13
N LEU A 54 20.89 -1.75 -10.36
CA LEU A 54 20.33 -1.82 -11.72
C LEU A 54 20.20 -0.42 -12.34
N ILE A 55 19.75 0.57 -11.57
CA ILE A 55 19.70 1.97 -12.01
C ILE A 55 21.09 2.46 -12.36
N ASN A 56 22.08 2.25 -11.49
CA ASN A 56 23.47 2.62 -11.75
C ASN A 56 24.00 1.98 -13.04
N TYR A 57 23.74 0.67 -13.23
CA TYR A 57 24.12 -0.03 -14.45
C TYR A 57 23.51 0.62 -15.70
N VAL A 58 22.22 0.94 -15.67
CA VAL A 58 21.49 1.58 -16.78
C VAL A 58 22.05 2.97 -17.08
N LEU A 59 22.32 3.77 -16.04
CA LEU A 59 22.85 5.13 -16.18
C LEU A 59 24.30 5.15 -16.68
N ARG A 60 25.18 4.30 -16.14
CA ARG A 60 26.61 4.25 -16.53
C ARG A 60 26.83 3.70 -17.92
N ASN A 61 26.01 2.75 -18.37
CA ASN A 61 26.13 2.14 -19.68
C ASN A 61 25.17 2.75 -20.72
N GLU A 62 24.54 3.87 -20.40
CA GLU A 62 23.63 4.62 -21.29
C GLU A 62 22.51 3.75 -21.88
N ARG A 63 21.99 2.80 -21.09
CA ARG A 63 20.94 1.83 -21.49
C ARG A 63 19.53 2.34 -21.21
N TYR A 64 19.37 3.61 -20.84
CA TYR A 64 18.05 4.27 -20.65
C TYR A 64 17.42 4.68 -21.98
N PHE A 65 16.10 4.77 -22.02
CA PHE A 65 15.36 5.22 -23.20
C PHE A 65 15.26 6.75 -23.18
N ARG A 66 16.29 7.41 -23.76
CA ARG A 66 16.49 8.87 -23.66
C ARG A 66 15.29 9.68 -24.12
N ASP A 67 14.69 9.36 -25.29
CA ASP A 67 13.59 10.12 -25.86
C ASP A 67 12.35 10.08 -24.96
N TYR A 68 12.02 8.90 -24.43
CA TYR A 68 10.93 8.71 -23.47
C TYR A 68 11.19 9.45 -22.15
N MET A 69 12.39 9.32 -21.61
CA MET A 69 12.78 9.96 -20.36
C MET A 69 12.67 11.48 -20.45
N LEU A 70 13.19 12.10 -21.51
CA LEU A 70 13.07 13.55 -21.74
C LEU A 70 11.62 14.00 -21.94
N ALA A 71 10.82 13.20 -22.64
CA ALA A 71 9.43 13.56 -22.93
C ALA A 71 8.55 13.50 -21.66
N TYR A 72 8.72 12.49 -20.82
CA TYR A 72 7.72 12.08 -19.85
C TYR A 72 8.19 12.07 -18.39
N THR A 73 9.43 12.46 -18.10
CA THR A 73 9.94 12.51 -16.71
C THR A 73 10.48 13.90 -16.37
N ASN A 74 10.76 14.13 -15.09
CA ASN A 74 11.42 15.35 -14.61
C ASN A 74 12.95 15.31 -14.70
N ALA A 75 13.54 14.45 -15.53
CA ALA A 75 14.99 14.27 -15.66
C ALA A 75 15.75 15.56 -15.97
N ALA A 76 15.16 16.43 -16.80
CA ALA A 76 15.77 17.68 -17.23
C ALA A 76 15.59 18.85 -16.25
N THR A 77 14.75 18.71 -15.21
CA THR A 77 14.46 19.77 -14.25
C THR A 77 15.67 20.06 -13.35
N ILE A 78 15.94 21.34 -13.08
CA ILE A 78 17.09 21.80 -12.30
C ILE A 78 16.66 22.02 -10.85
N LEU A 79 17.41 21.49 -9.87
CA LEU A 79 17.19 21.65 -8.44
C LEU A 79 17.84 22.94 -7.91
N THR A 80 17.28 23.52 -6.85
CA THR A 80 17.85 24.68 -6.15
C THR A 80 19.18 24.34 -5.48
N GLU A 81 19.96 25.36 -5.09
CA GLU A 81 21.24 25.16 -4.39
C GLU A 81 21.08 24.64 -2.95
N GLU A 82 19.91 24.72 -2.40
CA GLU A 82 19.57 24.29 -1.03
C GLU A 82 19.50 22.77 -0.91
N TYR A 83 19.26 22.06 -2.02
CA TYR A 83 19.23 20.63 -2.03
C TYR A 83 20.63 20.01 -1.83
N ALA A 84 20.76 19.18 -0.81
CA ALA A 84 21.93 18.30 -0.59
C ALA A 84 21.48 16.84 -0.52
N ASP A 85 22.24 15.99 -1.16
CA ASP A 85 21.99 14.55 -1.34
C ASP A 85 22.57 13.72 -0.19
N THR A 86 22.20 12.45 -0.11
CA THR A 86 22.82 11.44 0.75
C THR A 86 24.32 11.32 0.52
N GLU A 87 24.81 11.64 -0.68
CA GLU A 87 26.22 11.68 -1.01
C GLU A 87 26.97 12.86 -0.34
N ASP A 88 26.26 13.95 -0.08
CA ASP A 88 26.78 15.14 0.58
C ASP A 88 26.68 15.03 2.12
N LEU A 89 25.66 14.31 2.62
CA LEU A 89 25.28 14.26 4.02
C LEU A 89 25.35 12.85 4.63
N ASP A 90 26.06 11.94 3.97
CA ASP A 90 26.37 10.57 4.44
C ASP A 90 25.14 9.75 4.88
N GLY A 91 24.12 9.74 4.02
CA GLY A 91 22.94 8.92 4.17
C GLY A 91 21.67 9.64 4.62
N VAL A 92 21.69 10.97 4.72
CA VAL A 92 20.49 11.78 4.93
C VAL A 92 20.37 12.85 3.85
N PHE A 93 19.20 13.44 3.70
CA PHE A 93 18.94 14.54 2.78
C PHE A 93 18.92 15.88 3.53
N SER A 94 19.07 17.00 2.79
CA SER A 94 18.84 18.32 3.33
C SER A 94 17.43 18.43 3.94
N GLY A 95 17.27 19.29 4.94
CA GLY A 95 16.00 19.51 5.64
C GLY A 95 15.71 18.54 6.79
N LEU A 96 16.63 17.61 7.14
CA LEU A 96 16.40 16.69 8.26
C LEU A 96 16.39 17.44 9.62
N ASN A 97 15.23 17.40 10.28
CA ASN A 97 15.11 17.73 11.69
C ASN A 97 15.27 16.44 12.52
N THR A 98 16.39 16.31 13.20
CA THR A 98 16.73 15.11 13.98
C THR A 98 15.95 15.00 15.28
N GLU A 99 15.54 16.12 15.89
CA GLU A 99 14.79 16.16 17.15
C GLU A 99 13.37 15.64 16.95
N HIS A 100 12.69 16.12 15.91
CA HIS A 100 11.30 15.76 15.62
C HIS A 100 11.15 14.69 14.52
N ARG A 101 12.25 14.18 13.96
CA ARG A 101 12.30 13.10 12.97
C ARG A 101 11.41 13.35 11.75
N PHE A 102 11.61 14.46 11.08
CA PHE A 102 10.97 14.77 9.81
C PHE A 102 11.94 15.50 8.86
N TYR A 103 11.60 15.53 7.59
CA TYR A 103 12.29 16.35 6.60
C TYR A 103 11.47 17.61 6.31
N ASP A 104 12.16 18.77 6.28
CA ASP A 104 11.68 19.98 5.67
C ASP A 104 11.98 19.90 4.16
N PHE A 105 10.95 19.61 3.36
CA PHE A 105 11.08 19.44 1.92
C PHE A 105 11.15 20.76 1.14
N GLU A 106 11.06 21.92 1.79
CA GLU A 106 11.33 23.22 1.16
C GLU A 106 12.73 23.26 0.53
N THR A 107 13.67 22.47 1.06
CA THR A 107 15.02 22.32 0.50
C THR A 107 15.08 21.44 -0.77
N TRP A 108 13.95 20.81 -1.18
CA TRP A 108 13.89 19.91 -2.35
C TRP A 108 13.25 20.54 -3.59
N ARG A 109 13.21 21.88 -3.66
CA ARG A 109 12.53 22.62 -4.72
C ARG A 109 13.30 22.61 -6.04
N TYR A 110 12.56 22.93 -7.10
CA TYR A 110 13.14 23.20 -8.41
C TYR A 110 13.53 24.68 -8.56
N GLN A 111 14.59 24.93 -9.32
CA GLN A 111 15.01 26.28 -9.68
C GLN A 111 13.96 26.91 -10.61
N GLY A 112 13.67 28.22 -10.40
CA GLY A 112 12.67 28.96 -11.17
C GLY A 112 11.25 28.89 -10.62
N GLU A 113 10.97 28.05 -9.60
CA GLU A 113 9.71 28.10 -8.86
C GLU A 113 9.69 29.26 -7.87
N GLU A 114 8.56 29.96 -7.74
CA GLU A 114 8.42 31.03 -6.74
C GLU A 114 8.44 30.49 -5.30
N GLU A 115 9.07 31.28 -4.42
CA GLU A 115 9.10 30.98 -2.98
C GLU A 115 7.69 31.11 -2.39
N VAL A 116 7.09 30.00 -1.99
CA VAL A 116 5.89 30.05 -1.16
C VAL A 116 6.33 30.31 0.26
N LYS A 117 6.16 31.54 0.74
CA LYS A 117 6.41 31.85 2.14
C LYS A 117 5.37 31.13 3.00
N PRO A 118 5.79 30.24 3.94
CA PRO A 118 4.87 29.71 4.93
C PRO A 118 4.25 30.88 5.70
N ALA A 119 2.96 30.80 5.97
CA ALA A 119 2.28 31.79 6.81
C ALA A 119 3.04 31.90 8.14
N SER A 120 3.67 33.07 8.37
CA SER A 120 4.50 33.34 9.51
C SER A 120 3.70 33.21 10.82
N GLY A 121 4.14 32.36 11.74
CA GLY A 121 3.82 32.50 13.15
C GLY A 121 3.07 31.38 13.82
N GLU A 122 3.34 30.11 13.56
CA GLU A 122 2.68 29.04 14.29
C GLU A 122 3.63 28.12 15.06
N ARG A 123 3.28 27.97 16.31
CA ARG A 123 3.91 27.14 17.33
C ARG A 123 3.91 25.66 16.93
N GLU A 124 4.92 24.92 17.42
CA GLU A 124 5.08 23.46 17.38
C GLU A 124 3.90 22.76 18.08
N ASP A 125 2.84 22.50 17.32
CA ASP A 125 1.65 21.77 17.74
C ASP A 125 1.65 20.40 17.01
N PRO A 126 1.22 19.30 17.62
CA PRO A 126 1.00 18.02 16.93
C PRO A 126 0.13 18.12 15.67
N SER A 127 -0.74 19.12 15.58
CA SER A 127 -1.48 19.49 14.36
C SER A 127 -0.55 19.88 13.20
N VAL A 128 0.67 20.34 13.44
CA VAL A 128 1.67 20.66 12.40
C VAL A 128 2.13 19.39 11.66
N MET A 129 2.29 18.25 12.37
CA MET A 129 2.58 16.98 11.71
C MET A 129 1.43 16.53 10.81
N HIS A 130 0.18 16.79 11.19
CA HIS A 130 -0.99 16.50 10.35
C HIS A 130 -1.12 17.46 9.17
N ARG A 131 -0.85 18.76 9.34
CA ARG A 131 -0.76 19.72 8.22
C ARG A 131 0.34 19.30 7.24
N ARG A 132 1.52 18.92 7.71
CA ARG A 132 2.61 18.42 6.86
C ARG A 132 2.25 17.14 6.12
N ARG A 133 1.52 16.20 6.74
CA ARG A 133 0.97 15.02 6.05
C ARG A 133 -0.07 15.40 5.01
N ARG A 134 -0.89 16.42 5.27
CA ARG A 134 -1.84 16.98 4.29
C ARG A 134 -1.08 17.61 3.12
N ASP A 135 -0.09 18.45 3.40
CA ASP A 135 0.74 19.09 2.38
C ASP A 135 1.50 18.04 1.55
N LEU A 136 1.98 16.96 2.17
CA LEU A 136 2.58 15.82 1.48
C LEU A 136 1.57 15.06 0.62
N ARG A 137 0.31 14.95 1.03
CA ARG A 137 -0.75 14.34 0.21
C ARG A 137 -1.19 15.24 -0.94
N GLY A 138 -1.32 16.52 -0.70
CA GLY A 138 -1.55 17.52 -1.72
C GLY A 138 -0.44 17.47 -2.77
N ALA A 139 0.80 17.43 -2.34
CA ALA A 139 1.95 17.27 -3.21
C ALA A 139 1.98 15.94 -3.98
N ALA A 140 1.58 14.82 -3.33
CA ALA A 140 1.42 13.52 -4.00
C ALA A 140 0.32 13.53 -5.07
N ARG A 141 -0.64 14.47 -4.98
CA ARG A 141 -1.64 14.75 -6.00
C ARG A 141 -1.17 15.73 -7.06
N GLY A 142 0.08 16.20 -6.98
CA GLY A 142 0.65 17.17 -7.89
C GLY A 142 0.47 18.62 -7.47
N GLU A 143 0.18 18.90 -6.20
CA GLU A 143 0.42 20.20 -5.59
C GLU A 143 1.92 20.40 -5.39
N ALA A 144 2.65 20.55 -6.47
CA ALA A 144 3.98 21.12 -6.38
C ALA A 144 3.82 22.59 -5.97
N HIS A 145 4.14 22.88 -4.71
CA HIS A 145 4.37 24.21 -4.17
C HIS A 145 3.42 25.33 -4.61
N GLY A 146 2.55 25.77 -3.71
CA GLY A 146 1.79 27.00 -3.82
C GLY A 146 0.29 26.84 -3.99
N SER A 147 -0.43 26.58 -2.90
CA SER A 147 -1.85 26.92 -2.77
C SER A 147 -2.01 28.43 -2.56
N GLY A 148 -1.75 29.18 -3.58
CA GLY A 148 -2.05 30.60 -3.65
C GLY A 148 -2.66 30.87 -4.99
N GLY A 149 -3.93 31.27 -5.01
CA GLY A 149 -4.81 31.58 -6.15
C GLY A 149 -4.17 31.67 -7.53
N ALA A 150 -4.82 31.12 -8.50
CA ALA A 150 -4.66 31.11 -9.96
C ALA A 150 -3.68 32.12 -10.61
N ALA A 151 -2.43 32.16 -10.17
CA ALA A 151 -1.33 32.75 -10.92
C ALA A 151 -0.57 31.57 -11.56
N ALA A 152 -0.36 31.67 -12.88
CA ALA A 152 0.50 30.71 -13.58
C ALA A 152 1.90 30.82 -12.98
N HIS A 153 2.26 29.82 -12.12
CA HIS A 153 3.64 29.73 -11.62
C HIS A 153 4.57 29.51 -12.81
N PRO A 154 5.73 30.20 -12.87
CA PRO A 154 6.70 29.95 -13.91
C PRO A 154 7.10 28.46 -13.87
N ALA A 155 7.19 27.86 -15.04
CA ALA A 155 7.66 26.48 -15.15
C ALA A 155 9.10 26.39 -14.62
N PRO A 156 9.48 25.30 -13.92
CA PRO A 156 10.84 25.17 -13.41
C PRO A 156 11.87 25.17 -14.53
N ASP A 157 13.06 25.65 -14.22
CA ASP A 157 14.19 25.67 -15.15
C ASP A 157 14.56 24.24 -15.56
N THR A 158 14.86 24.05 -16.86
CA THR A 158 15.20 22.74 -17.41
C THR A 158 16.44 22.80 -18.31
N ASP A 159 17.21 21.72 -18.31
CA ASP A 159 18.32 21.48 -19.24
C ASP A 159 18.05 20.21 -20.07
N GLN A 160 17.56 20.40 -21.31
CA GLN A 160 17.29 19.29 -22.24
C GLN A 160 18.57 18.56 -22.71
N THR A 161 19.75 19.13 -22.49
CA THR A 161 21.02 18.47 -22.76
C THR A 161 21.38 17.45 -21.70
N LEU A 162 20.80 17.57 -20.50
CA LEU A 162 21.08 16.76 -19.30
C LEU A 162 22.52 16.93 -18.78
N GLN A 163 23.17 18.07 -19.03
CA GLN A 163 24.56 18.31 -18.62
C GLN A 163 24.67 19.22 -17.40
N HIS A 164 23.63 19.99 -17.07
CA HIS A 164 23.66 20.84 -15.89
C HIS A 164 23.85 20.01 -14.63
N PRO A 165 24.81 20.29 -13.75
CA PRO A 165 25.17 19.43 -12.62
C PRO A 165 24.06 19.23 -11.60
N ARG A 166 23.09 20.16 -11.57
CA ARG A 166 21.94 20.13 -10.68
C ARG A 166 20.65 19.68 -11.37
N CYS A 167 20.68 19.25 -12.64
CA CYS A 167 19.49 18.63 -13.21
C CYS A 167 19.28 17.25 -12.56
N VAL A 168 18.01 16.87 -12.43
CA VAL A 168 17.62 15.61 -11.79
C VAL A 168 18.40 14.42 -12.35
N PHE A 169 18.65 14.37 -13.65
CA PHE A 169 19.41 13.29 -14.26
C PHE A 169 20.86 13.17 -13.72
N GLN A 170 21.58 14.30 -13.55
CA GLN A 170 22.94 14.27 -13.01
C GLN A 170 22.95 13.97 -11.51
N VAL A 171 21.96 14.46 -10.79
CA VAL A 171 21.76 14.11 -9.37
C VAL A 171 21.54 12.60 -9.22
N LEU A 172 20.68 11.99 -10.05
CA LEU A 172 20.49 10.53 -10.06
C LEU A 172 21.78 9.77 -10.35
N LYS A 173 22.58 10.22 -11.34
CA LYS A 173 23.88 9.57 -11.64
C LYS A 173 24.82 9.58 -10.44
N ARG A 174 24.88 10.70 -9.71
CA ARG A 174 25.69 10.84 -8.51
C ARG A 174 25.16 9.97 -7.38
N HIS A 175 23.86 10.07 -7.10
CA HIS A 175 23.17 9.35 -6.01
C HIS A 175 23.34 7.83 -6.15
N PHE A 176 23.09 7.26 -7.33
CA PHE A 176 23.18 5.81 -7.54
C PHE A 176 24.61 5.32 -7.83
N ALA A 177 25.62 6.19 -7.91
CA ALA A 177 26.97 5.77 -8.25
C ALA A 177 27.61 4.78 -7.26
N ARG A 178 27.26 4.86 -5.98
CA ARG A 178 27.78 3.94 -4.95
C ARG A 178 27.11 2.57 -4.92
N TYR A 179 25.95 2.42 -5.57
CA TYR A 179 25.29 1.14 -5.70
C TYR A 179 25.92 0.34 -6.85
N THR A 180 26.99 -0.37 -6.55
CA THR A 180 27.79 -1.14 -7.51
C THR A 180 27.50 -2.64 -7.42
N ALA A 181 27.96 -3.43 -8.39
CA ALA A 181 27.87 -4.90 -8.33
C ALA A 181 28.58 -5.49 -7.10
N GLU A 182 29.69 -4.88 -6.69
CA GLU A 182 30.40 -5.24 -5.46
C GLU A 182 29.55 -4.95 -4.21
N MET A 183 28.87 -3.79 -4.18
CA MET A 183 27.94 -3.45 -3.08
C MET A 183 26.77 -4.42 -3.02
N VAL A 184 26.23 -4.85 -4.17
CA VAL A 184 25.20 -5.91 -4.24
C VAL A 184 25.70 -7.22 -3.65
N GLU A 185 26.93 -7.62 -3.94
CA GLU A 185 27.53 -8.84 -3.37
C GLU A 185 27.68 -8.71 -1.85
N GLN A 186 28.19 -7.58 -1.38
CA GLN A 186 28.44 -7.36 0.06
C GLN A 186 27.18 -7.22 0.88
N VAL A 187 26.17 -6.49 0.40
CA VAL A 187 24.94 -6.18 1.15
C VAL A 187 23.82 -7.18 0.89
N CYS A 188 23.60 -7.58 -0.37
CA CYS A 188 22.50 -8.45 -0.74
C CYS A 188 22.86 -9.95 -0.68
N GLY A 189 24.17 -10.29 -0.67
CA GLY A 189 24.65 -11.66 -0.75
C GLY A 189 24.51 -12.29 -2.15
N ILE A 190 24.43 -11.47 -3.20
CA ILE A 190 24.27 -11.90 -4.61
C ILE A 190 25.62 -11.76 -5.32
N ARG A 191 26.09 -12.84 -5.96
CA ARG A 191 27.35 -12.80 -6.68
C ARG A 191 27.31 -11.81 -7.86
N GLN A 192 28.42 -11.15 -8.13
CA GLN A 192 28.54 -10.12 -9.19
C GLN A 192 28.18 -10.66 -10.58
N ASP A 193 28.58 -11.90 -10.92
CA ASP A 193 28.26 -12.53 -12.22
C ASP A 193 26.74 -12.76 -12.38
N GLN A 194 26.08 -13.17 -11.31
CA GLN A 194 24.63 -13.35 -11.30
C GLN A 194 23.91 -12.01 -11.44
N PHE A 195 24.36 -11.00 -10.71
CA PHE A 195 23.81 -9.64 -10.82
C PHE A 195 24.00 -9.05 -12.22
N ALA A 196 25.20 -9.18 -12.81
CA ALA A 196 25.49 -8.72 -14.17
C ALA A 196 24.55 -9.37 -15.21
N ARG A 197 24.25 -10.67 -15.05
CA ARG A 197 23.26 -11.35 -15.91
C ARG A 197 21.87 -10.74 -15.79
N VAL A 198 21.42 -10.39 -14.58
CA VAL A 198 20.13 -9.70 -14.38
C VAL A 198 20.13 -8.34 -15.07
N CYS A 199 21.21 -7.56 -14.92
CA CYS A 199 21.36 -6.26 -15.58
C CYS A 199 21.18 -6.37 -17.10
N GLU A 200 21.88 -7.32 -17.73
CA GLU A 200 21.79 -7.52 -19.19
C GLU A 200 20.39 -7.93 -19.63
N LEU A 201 19.73 -8.82 -18.89
CA LEU A 201 18.36 -9.26 -19.20
C LEU A 201 17.36 -8.12 -19.11
N VAL A 202 17.38 -7.35 -18.02
CA VAL A 202 16.45 -6.23 -17.80
C VAL A 202 16.68 -5.11 -18.81
N ALA A 203 17.92 -4.65 -18.97
CA ALA A 203 18.25 -3.58 -19.89
C ALA A 203 18.09 -4.01 -21.36
N GLY A 204 18.45 -5.25 -21.70
CA GLY A 204 18.31 -5.79 -23.04
C GLY A 204 16.88 -6.04 -23.48
N ASN A 205 15.94 -6.20 -22.53
CA ASN A 205 14.52 -6.37 -22.82
C ASN A 205 13.69 -5.08 -22.56
N SER A 206 14.32 -3.92 -22.60
CA SER A 206 13.66 -2.63 -22.40
C SER A 206 13.99 -1.64 -23.52
N GLY A 207 13.38 -0.48 -23.58
CA GLY A 207 13.59 0.55 -24.57
C GLY A 207 12.52 0.61 -25.65
N ARG A 208 12.87 1.05 -26.89
CA ARG A 208 11.88 1.39 -27.92
C ARG A 208 10.93 0.23 -28.27
N ASP A 209 11.44 -0.98 -28.48
CA ASP A 209 10.67 -2.13 -29.02
C ASP A 209 10.32 -3.20 -27.99
N ARG A 210 10.84 -3.10 -26.79
CA ARG A 210 10.68 -4.09 -25.72
C ARG A 210 10.34 -3.41 -24.41
N THR A 211 9.73 -4.20 -23.51
CA THR A 211 9.36 -3.76 -22.17
C THR A 211 9.60 -4.86 -21.16
N THR A 212 9.97 -4.49 -19.94
CA THR A 212 10.08 -5.37 -18.78
C THR A 212 9.06 -4.93 -17.73
N ALA A 213 8.35 -5.87 -17.12
CA ALA A 213 7.44 -5.62 -16.00
C ALA A 213 8.05 -6.06 -14.68
N PHE A 214 7.83 -5.29 -13.62
CA PHE A 214 8.11 -5.69 -12.25
C PHE A 214 6.82 -6.16 -11.57
N VAL A 215 6.93 -7.24 -10.81
CA VAL A 215 5.81 -7.80 -10.05
C VAL A 215 6.26 -7.93 -8.60
N TYR A 216 5.54 -7.32 -7.67
CA TYR A 216 5.89 -7.32 -6.24
C TYR A 216 4.68 -7.56 -5.35
N SER A 217 4.95 -7.87 -4.08
CA SER A 217 3.96 -7.96 -3.01
C SER A 217 4.60 -7.57 -1.67
N LEU A 218 4.17 -8.21 -0.58
CA LEU A 218 4.56 -7.89 0.80
C LEU A 218 6.07 -8.02 1.08
N GLY A 219 6.83 -8.72 0.23
CA GLY A 219 8.28 -8.76 0.31
C GLY A 219 8.93 -7.37 0.22
N TRP A 220 8.29 -6.42 -0.49
CA TRP A 220 8.73 -5.03 -0.55
C TRP A 220 8.04 -4.14 0.47
N THR A 221 6.74 -4.32 0.71
CA THR A 221 5.98 -3.36 1.50
C THR A 221 6.22 -3.46 3.01
N GLN A 222 6.58 -4.64 3.53
CA GLN A 222 6.73 -4.87 4.97
C GLN A 222 8.15 -4.60 5.48
N HIS A 223 8.60 -3.37 5.25
CA HIS A 223 9.88 -2.80 5.71
C HIS A 223 9.69 -1.33 6.09
N THR A 224 10.58 -0.79 6.91
CA THR A 224 10.60 0.64 7.29
C THR A 224 10.94 1.58 6.12
N VAL A 225 11.22 1.04 4.93
CA VAL A 225 11.49 1.74 3.67
C VAL A 225 10.68 1.16 2.51
N GLY A 226 9.53 0.54 2.78
CA GLY A 226 8.75 -0.21 1.79
C GLY A 226 8.28 0.64 0.61
N VAL A 227 7.89 1.89 0.84
CA VAL A 227 7.51 2.84 -0.20
C VAL A 227 8.70 3.15 -1.12
N GLN A 228 9.89 3.32 -0.56
CA GLN A 228 11.10 3.60 -1.34
C GLN A 228 11.57 2.40 -2.19
N TYR A 229 11.29 1.16 -1.78
CA TYR A 229 11.53 -0.03 -2.64
C TYR A 229 10.72 0.05 -3.92
N ILE A 230 9.42 0.36 -3.80
CA ILE A 230 8.52 0.51 -4.96
C ILE A 230 8.97 1.69 -5.83
N ARG A 231 9.34 2.82 -5.22
CA ARG A 231 9.85 3.99 -5.93
C ARG A 231 11.15 3.71 -6.69
N THR A 232 12.06 2.92 -6.12
CA THR A 232 13.31 2.54 -6.81
C THR A 232 12.99 1.80 -8.12
N ALA A 233 12.03 0.88 -8.08
CA ALA A 233 11.56 0.21 -9.30
C ALA A 233 10.84 1.17 -10.26
N ALA A 234 10.06 2.13 -9.77
CA ALA A 234 9.39 3.12 -10.59
C ALA A 234 10.39 4.04 -11.34
N ILE A 235 11.45 4.45 -10.66
CA ILE A 235 12.57 5.21 -11.26
C ILE A 235 13.20 4.38 -12.39
N LEU A 236 13.56 3.13 -12.11
CA LEU A 236 14.15 2.24 -13.12
C LEU A 236 13.22 2.05 -14.33
N GLN A 237 11.95 1.79 -14.11
CA GLN A 237 10.95 1.59 -15.17
C GLN A 237 10.74 2.87 -16.00
N SER A 238 10.81 4.04 -15.39
CA SER A 238 10.71 5.34 -16.08
C SER A 238 11.95 5.63 -16.92
N LEU A 239 13.16 5.34 -16.41
CA LEU A 239 14.41 5.44 -17.18
C LEU A 239 14.41 4.51 -18.40
N LEU A 240 13.89 3.31 -18.25
CA LEU A 240 13.81 2.30 -19.31
C LEU A 240 12.64 2.51 -20.29
N GLY A 241 11.73 3.45 -20.01
CA GLY A 241 10.56 3.73 -20.83
C GLY A 241 9.52 2.60 -20.80
N ASN A 242 9.38 1.91 -19.67
CA ASN A 242 8.47 0.77 -19.54
C ASN A 242 7.07 1.13 -19.02
N MET A 243 6.87 2.34 -18.47
CA MET A 243 5.57 2.75 -17.93
C MET A 243 4.58 3.13 -19.04
N GLY A 244 3.29 2.81 -18.84
CA GLY A 244 2.22 3.12 -19.79
C GLY A 244 2.28 2.36 -21.13
N ARG A 245 3.09 1.32 -21.22
CA ARG A 245 3.33 0.56 -22.46
C ARG A 245 3.05 -0.93 -22.28
N PRO A 246 2.54 -1.63 -23.33
CA PRO A 246 2.18 -3.04 -23.26
C PRO A 246 3.33 -3.93 -22.75
N GLY A 247 3.07 -4.72 -21.71
CA GLY A 247 4.04 -5.64 -21.10
C GLY A 247 5.11 -4.96 -20.22
N GLY A 248 4.94 -3.69 -19.91
CA GLY A 248 5.77 -2.93 -18.97
C GLY A 248 5.04 -2.62 -17.67
N GLY A 249 5.60 -1.66 -16.92
CA GLY A 249 5.01 -1.17 -15.69
C GLY A 249 5.34 -1.97 -14.44
N ILE A 250 4.58 -1.71 -13.38
CA ILE A 250 4.74 -2.34 -12.07
C ILE A 250 3.38 -2.91 -11.64
N LEU A 251 3.37 -4.18 -11.24
CA LEU A 251 2.17 -4.90 -10.80
C LEU A 251 2.30 -5.20 -9.31
N ALA A 252 1.43 -4.60 -8.49
CA ALA A 252 1.28 -4.95 -7.09
C ALA A 252 0.35 -6.16 -6.95
N LEU A 253 0.85 -7.28 -6.45
CA LEU A 253 0.03 -8.45 -6.16
C LEU A 253 -0.57 -8.32 -4.77
N ARG A 254 -1.82 -7.86 -4.71
CA ARG A 254 -2.55 -7.65 -3.47
C ARG A 254 -3.03 -8.97 -2.85
N GLY A 255 -3.29 -8.97 -1.54
CA GLY A 255 -3.69 -10.16 -0.81
C GLY A 255 -5.08 -10.67 -1.21
N HIS A 256 -6.14 -9.90 -0.96
CA HIS A 256 -7.49 -10.31 -1.33
C HIS A 256 -7.97 -9.66 -2.63
N ALA A 257 -9.03 -10.24 -3.22
CA ALA A 257 -9.47 -9.94 -4.58
C ALA A 257 -9.94 -8.48 -4.79
N SER A 258 -10.41 -7.80 -3.73
CA SER A 258 -10.95 -6.44 -3.80
C SER A 258 -10.18 -5.42 -2.96
N ILE A 259 -8.88 -5.64 -2.71
CA ILE A 259 -8.10 -4.68 -1.90
C ILE A 259 -8.05 -3.29 -2.56
N GLN A 260 -8.02 -3.21 -3.88
CA GLN A 260 -8.14 -1.96 -4.59
C GLN A 260 -9.51 -1.32 -4.36
N GLY A 261 -10.58 -2.08 -4.55
CA GLY A 261 -11.94 -1.59 -4.36
C GLY A 261 -12.23 -1.12 -2.94
N SER A 262 -11.73 -1.82 -1.93
CA SER A 262 -11.87 -1.39 -0.54
C SER A 262 -11.07 -0.14 -0.22
N THR A 263 -9.95 0.11 -0.90
CA THR A 263 -9.21 1.38 -0.80
C THR A 263 -9.93 2.51 -1.54
N ASP A 264 -10.56 2.22 -2.66
CA ASP A 264 -11.29 3.20 -3.49
C ASP A 264 -12.51 3.80 -2.77
N ILE A 265 -13.19 3.02 -1.88
CA ILE A 265 -14.47 3.38 -1.21
C ILE A 265 -14.31 3.35 0.32
N PRO A 266 -13.55 4.17 1.00
CA PRO A 266 -12.24 3.72 1.44
C PRO A 266 -12.31 2.90 2.73
N THR A 267 -11.30 2.04 2.96
CA THR A 267 -11.01 1.44 4.27
C THR A 267 -9.95 2.24 5.05
N LEU A 268 -9.40 3.30 4.48
CA LEU A 268 -8.42 4.16 5.14
C LEU A 268 -9.14 5.29 5.90
N PHE A 269 -8.74 5.51 7.16
CA PHE A 269 -9.41 6.46 8.07
C PHE A 269 -9.40 7.91 7.58
N ASP A 270 -8.46 8.26 6.71
CA ASP A 270 -8.14 9.61 6.30
C ASP A 270 -8.62 9.95 4.87
N LEU A 271 -9.44 9.09 4.28
CA LEU A 271 -10.01 9.28 2.94
C LEU A 271 -11.54 9.21 2.96
N LEU A 272 -12.14 9.94 2.05
CA LEU A 272 -13.51 9.79 1.57
C LEU A 272 -13.51 8.99 0.25
N PRO A 273 -14.66 8.49 -0.24
CA PRO A 273 -14.74 7.75 -1.51
C PRO A 273 -14.04 8.46 -2.68
N GLY A 274 -13.29 7.71 -3.47
CA GLY A 274 -12.58 8.26 -4.63
C GLY A 274 -11.33 9.04 -4.28
N TYR A 275 -10.70 8.72 -3.13
CA TYR A 275 -9.44 9.36 -2.69
C TYR A 275 -9.56 10.85 -2.33
N LEU A 276 -10.75 11.34 -2.06
CA LEU A 276 -10.90 12.66 -1.45
C LEU A 276 -10.37 12.61 -0.01
N PRO A 277 -9.63 13.61 0.49
CA PRO A 277 -9.21 13.62 1.89
C PRO A 277 -10.39 13.72 2.84
N MET A 278 -10.28 13.03 3.99
CA MET A 278 -11.16 13.34 5.12
C MET A 278 -10.80 14.74 5.66
N PRO A 279 -11.78 15.61 5.92
CA PRO A 279 -11.49 16.95 6.44
C PRO A 279 -10.88 16.91 7.85
N PHE A 280 -9.99 17.84 8.15
CA PHE A 280 -9.37 18.02 9.46
C PHE A 280 -10.21 18.97 10.32
N ALA A 281 -10.08 18.83 11.65
CA ALA A 281 -10.72 19.71 12.63
C ALA A 281 -10.18 21.14 12.61
N PHE A 282 -9.04 21.38 11.94
CA PHE A 282 -8.40 22.66 11.82
C PHE A 282 -8.07 22.96 10.36
N GLY A 283 -8.48 24.13 9.85
CA GLY A 283 -8.17 24.58 8.51
C GLY A 283 -9.07 24.00 7.38
N ASN A 284 -10.09 23.21 7.74
CA ASN A 284 -11.17 22.80 6.84
C ASN A 284 -12.53 23.16 7.48
N ASP A 285 -12.69 24.42 7.91
CA ASP A 285 -13.83 24.86 8.73
C ASP A 285 -15.13 24.82 7.96
N ASP A 286 -15.12 25.08 6.65
CA ASP A 286 -16.25 25.02 5.74
C ASP A 286 -15.86 24.40 4.38
N LEU A 287 -16.84 24.25 3.49
CA LEU A 287 -16.63 23.66 2.17
C LEU A 287 -15.64 24.46 1.31
N GLU A 288 -15.65 25.79 1.40
CA GLU A 288 -14.73 26.66 0.64
C GLU A 288 -13.28 26.49 1.13
N ALA A 289 -13.09 26.48 2.45
CA ALA A 289 -11.77 26.24 3.06
C ALA A 289 -11.22 24.85 2.66
N TYR A 290 -12.07 23.84 2.66
CA TYR A 290 -11.70 22.50 2.21
C TYR A 290 -11.30 22.48 0.72
N VAL A 291 -12.14 23.04 -0.15
CA VAL A 291 -11.86 23.08 -1.59
C VAL A 291 -10.59 23.86 -1.87
N HIS A 292 -10.38 24.98 -1.20
CA HIS A 292 -9.15 25.76 -1.31
C HIS A 292 -7.91 24.95 -0.92
N ALA A 293 -8.02 24.16 0.15
CA ALA A 293 -6.90 23.34 0.65
C ALA A 293 -6.62 22.09 -0.19
N GLU A 294 -7.65 21.47 -0.81
CA GLU A 294 -7.55 20.15 -1.40
C GLU A 294 -7.69 20.11 -2.93
N SER A 295 -8.10 21.22 -3.55
CA SER A 295 -8.19 21.32 -5.00
C SER A 295 -6.89 21.82 -5.61
N VAL A 296 -6.54 21.29 -6.76
CA VAL A 296 -5.42 21.78 -7.58
C VAL A 296 -5.96 22.36 -8.89
N PRO A 297 -5.31 23.34 -9.48
CA PRO A 297 -5.84 23.99 -10.68
C PRO A 297 -5.80 23.10 -11.94
N ARG A 298 -5.11 21.94 -11.88
CA ARG A 298 -4.84 21.12 -13.06
C ARG A 298 -5.22 19.65 -12.85
N GLY A 299 -5.75 19.01 -13.91
CA GLY A 299 -6.04 17.58 -13.93
C GLY A 299 -7.34 17.22 -13.21
N PHE A 300 -7.42 15.97 -12.75
CA PHE A 300 -8.62 15.41 -12.13
C PHE A 300 -9.02 16.15 -10.84
N TRP A 301 -8.04 16.51 -10.02
CA TRP A 301 -8.27 17.13 -8.70
C TRP A 301 -8.72 18.59 -8.75
N ALA A 302 -8.73 19.20 -9.93
CA ALA A 302 -9.37 20.50 -10.11
C ALA A 302 -10.90 20.45 -9.92
N ASN A 303 -11.49 19.27 -10.03
CA ASN A 303 -12.92 19.03 -9.85
C ASN A 303 -13.27 18.52 -8.42
N THR A 304 -12.39 18.76 -7.45
CA THR A 304 -12.61 18.32 -6.05
C THR A 304 -13.95 18.80 -5.50
N ARG A 305 -14.38 20.04 -5.80
CA ARG A 305 -15.67 20.57 -5.39
C ARG A 305 -16.84 19.79 -5.96
N GLN A 306 -16.82 19.51 -7.28
CA GLN A 306 -17.87 18.74 -7.95
C GLN A 306 -17.97 17.31 -7.38
N TYR A 307 -16.84 16.70 -7.10
CA TYR A 307 -16.77 15.36 -6.52
C TYR A 307 -17.35 15.34 -5.12
N LEU A 308 -16.92 16.27 -4.26
CA LEU A 308 -17.40 16.32 -2.87
C LEU A 308 -18.89 16.69 -2.80
N VAL A 309 -19.33 17.73 -3.49
CA VAL A 309 -20.76 18.14 -3.48
C VAL A 309 -21.65 17.00 -3.96
N SER A 310 -21.26 16.29 -5.03
CA SER A 310 -22.03 15.14 -5.52
C SER A 310 -22.02 13.96 -4.53
N LEU A 311 -20.94 13.74 -3.77
CA LEU A 311 -20.89 12.76 -2.70
C LEU A 311 -21.85 13.11 -1.55
N LEU A 312 -21.82 14.35 -1.09
CA LEU A 312 -22.69 14.83 -0.02
C LEU A 312 -24.18 14.74 -0.43
N LYS A 313 -24.49 15.02 -1.70
CA LYS A 313 -25.83 14.82 -2.28
C LYS A 313 -26.24 13.36 -2.33
N ALA A 314 -25.33 12.44 -2.61
CA ALA A 314 -25.63 11.01 -2.59
C ALA A 314 -25.95 10.54 -1.16
N TRP A 315 -25.25 11.04 -0.14
CA TRP A 315 -25.42 10.62 1.24
C TRP A 315 -26.60 11.26 1.95
N TRP A 316 -26.87 12.57 1.72
CA TRP A 316 -27.86 13.33 2.46
C TRP A 316 -29.00 13.91 1.62
N GLY A 317 -29.07 13.58 0.33
CA GLY A 317 -30.22 13.84 -0.54
C GLY A 317 -30.73 15.29 -0.45
N ASP A 318 -32.03 15.44 -0.09
CA ASP A 318 -32.67 16.75 -0.01
C ASP A 318 -32.19 17.60 1.19
N ALA A 319 -31.60 17.01 2.22
CA ALA A 319 -31.01 17.75 3.33
C ALA A 319 -29.75 18.53 2.90
N ALA A 320 -29.00 18.03 1.93
CA ALA A 320 -27.81 18.67 1.40
C ALA A 320 -28.19 19.77 0.40
N THR A 321 -28.04 21.03 0.79
CA THR A 321 -28.41 22.22 0.01
C THR A 321 -27.28 23.25 -0.04
N ALA A 322 -27.27 24.14 -1.01
CA ALA A 322 -26.29 25.22 -1.06
C ALA A 322 -26.33 26.14 0.17
N GLY A 323 -27.46 26.22 0.86
CA GLY A 323 -27.61 27.06 2.05
C GLY A 323 -26.96 26.51 3.33
N ASN A 324 -26.55 25.23 3.31
CA ASN A 324 -25.84 24.56 4.41
C ASN A 324 -24.57 23.85 3.92
N ASP A 325 -23.89 24.40 2.92
CA ASP A 325 -22.69 23.82 2.31
C ASP A 325 -22.87 22.32 1.98
N PHE A 326 -24.05 21.95 1.49
CA PHE A 326 -24.42 20.57 1.15
C PHE A 326 -24.24 19.57 2.31
N CYS A 327 -24.47 20.00 3.55
CA CYS A 327 -24.20 19.22 4.76
C CYS A 327 -22.72 18.89 4.99
N TYR A 328 -21.80 19.74 4.52
CA TYR A 328 -20.37 19.54 4.74
C TYR A 328 -20.02 19.38 6.23
N ASP A 329 -20.72 20.09 7.13
CA ASP A 329 -20.52 19.97 8.59
C ASP A 329 -20.98 18.63 9.17
N TYR A 330 -21.69 17.81 8.39
CA TYR A 330 -22.04 16.44 8.80
C TYR A 330 -20.85 15.47 8.68
N LEU A 331 -19.81 15.82 7.94
CA LEU A 331 -18.61 14.99 7.85
C LEU A 331 -17.85 15.01 9.19
N PRO A 332 -17.34 13.87 9.63
CA PRO A 332 -16.42 13.82 10.77
C PRO A 332 -15.13 14.56 10.45
N ARG A 333 -14.50 15.11 11.49
CA ARG A 333 -13.24 15.85 11.40
C ARG A 333 -12.10 15.03 12.02
N LEU A 334 -11.00 14.89 11.31
CA LEU A 334 -9.80 14.26 11.85
C LEU A 334 -9.11 15.19 12.87
N THR A 335 -8.82 14.63 14.03
CA THR A 335 -8.05 15.31 15.10
C THR A 335 -6.64 14.75 15.25
N GLY A 336 -6.35 13.62 14.57
CA GLY A 336 -5.08 12.93 14.68
C GLY A 336 -4.96 11.74 13.71
N SER A 337 -3.95 10.90 13.90
CA SER A 337 -3.81 9.64 13.18
C SER A 337 -4.67 8.56 13.84
N HIS A 338 -5.42 7.84 13.02
CA HIS A 338 -6.22 6.67 13.41
C HIS A 338 -5.77 5.44 12.60
N SER A 339 -4.47 5.35 12.30
CA SER A 339 -3.89 4.16 11.67
C SER A 339 -4.11 2.92 12.53
N THR A 340 -3.94 1.74 11.96
CA THR A 340 -4.13 0.47 12.69
C THR A 340 -3.35 0.43 14.01
N TYR A 341 -2.09 0.89 14.02
CA TYR A 341 -1.27 0.83 15.23
C TYR A 341 -1.53 1.97 16.20
N ASP A 342 -1.92 3.16 15.73
CA ASP A 342 -2.41 4.24 16.60
C ASP A 342 -3.72 3.82 17.30
N THR A 343 -4.60 3.07 16.59
CA THR A 343 -5.81 2.51 17.19
C THR A 343 -5.49 1.47 18.27
N VAL A 344 -4.47 0.63 18.07
CA VAL A 344 -4.01 -0.32 19.10
C VAL A 344 -3.48 0.41 20.35
N LEU A 345 -2.74 1.49 20.17
CA LEU A 345 -2.31 2.34 21.29
C LEU A 345 -3.51 2.94 22.02
N ALA A 346 -4.50 3.46 21.29
CA ALA A 346 -5.74 3.97 21.86
C ALA A 346 -6.57 2.90 22.61
N GLN A 347 -6.49 1.64 22.20
CA GLN A 347 -7.06 0.51 22.96
C GLN A 347 -6.26 0.25 24.25
N LEU A 348 -4.93 0.25 24.15
CA LEU A 348 -4.05 -0.01 25.31
C LEU A 348 -4.17 1.07 26.39
N ASP A 349 -4.36 2.34 26.01
CA ASP A 349 -4.57 3.46 26.95
C ASP A 349 -6.05 3.61 27.38
N GLY A 350 -6.97 2.83 26.79
CA GLY A 350 -8.39 2.81 27.13
C GLY A 350 -9.21 3.97 26.59
N THR A 351 -8.70 4.76 25.62
CA THR A 351 -9.46 5.81 24.92
C THR A 351 -10.38 5.23 23.84
N CYS A 352 -10.00 4.11 23.19
CA CYS A 352 -10.86 3.35 22.30
C CYS A 352 -11.72 2.37 23.12
N LYS A 353 -13.04 2.52 23.07
CA LYS A 353 -13.98 1.74 23.90
C LYS A 353 -14.67 0.61 23.15
N GLY A 354 -14.85 0.74 21.85
CA GLY A 354 -15.54 -0.25 21.03
C GLY A 354 -14.83 -0.48 19.71
N TYR A 355 -14.88 -1.73 19.21
CA TYR A 355 -14.17 -2.08 18.01
C TYR A 355 -14.96 -3.05 17.12
N PHE A 356 -14.97 -2.80 15.81
CA PHE A 356 -15.50 -3.70 14.80
C PHE A 356 -14.37 -4.34 13.99
N LEU A 357 -14.43 -5.66 13.83
CA LEU A 357 -13.55 -6.43 12.95
C LEU A 357 -14.37 -7.10 11.84
N PHE A 358 -14.10 -6.74 10.59
CA PHE A 358 -14.72 -7.31 9.40
C PHE A 358 -13.69 -8.08 8.58
N GLY A 359 -13.69 -9.42 8.67
CA GLY A 359 -12.75 -10.26 7.93
C GLY A 359 -11.28 -10.00 8.29
N GLN A 360 -10.99 -9.55 9.50
CA GLN A 360 -9.66 -9.26 10.02
C GLN A 360 -9.38 -10.07 11.28
N ASN A 361 -8.14 -10.52 11.44
CA ASN A 361 -7.73 -11.35 12.56
C ASN A 361 -6.47 -10.79 13.26
N PRO A 362 -6.53 -9.58 13.84
CA PRO A 362 -5.35 -8.93 14.42
C PRO A 362 -4.73 -9.71 15.59
N ALA A 363 -5.50 -10.50 16.32
CA ALA A 363 -5.01 -11.32 17.44
C ALA A 363 -3.81 -12.22 17.09
N VAL A 364 -3.67 -12.60 15.80
CA VAL A 364 -2.55 -13.41 15.28
C VAL A 364 -2.00 -12.89 13.94
N GLY A 365 -2.72 -11.99 13.26
CA GLY A 365 -2.43 -11.54 11.92
C GLY A 365 -1.71 -10.19 11.83
N SER A 366 -1.62 -9.43 12.92
CA SER A 366 -0.91 -8.17 12.99
C SER A 366 0.38 -8.29 13.78
N ALA A 367 1.41 -7.53 13.42
CA ALA A 367 2.68 -7.53 14.13
C ALA A 367 2.50 -7.17 15.61
N ASN A 368 3.32 -7.76 16.45
CA ASN A 368 3.19 -7.72 17.89
C ASN A 368 1.79 -8.15 18.35
N ALA A 369 1.44 -9.41 18.05
CA ALA A 369 0.12 -9.98 18.35
C ALA A 369 -0.28 -9.82 19.83
N ARG A 370 0.71 -9.83 20.73
CA ARG A 370 0.51 -9.56 22.16
C ARG A 370 -0.12 -8.17 22.39
N MET A 371 0.41 -7.10 21.79
CA MET A 371 -0.17 -5.76 21.95
C MET A 371 -1.61 -5.68 21.42
N GLN A 372 -1.90 -6.40 20.34
CA GLN A 372 -3.27 -6.48 19.80
C GLN A 372 -4.24 -7.07 20.82
N ARG A 373 -3.89 -8.21 21.43
CA ARG A 373 -4.76 -8.88 22.41
C ARG A 373 -4.89 -8.09 23.72
N LEU A 374 -3.81 -7.48 24.21
CA LEU A 374 -3.86 -6.60 25.38
C LEU A 374 -4.71 -5.34 25.12
N GLY A 375 -4.65 -4.78 23.91
CA GLY A 375 -5.55 -3.70 23.50
C GLY A 375 -7.00 -4.11 23.51
N MET A 376 -7.33 -5.27 22.91
CA MET A 376 -8.70 -5.80 22.91
C MET A 376 -9.24 -6.07 24.32
N ALA A 377 -8.36 -6.36 25.29
CA ALA A 377 -8.76 -6.60 26.69
C ALA A 377 -9.20 -5.33 27.42
N ASN A 378 -8.92 -4.14 26.89
CA ASN A 378 -9.32 -2.84 27.45
C ASN A 378 -10.59 -2.26 26.82
N LEU A 379 -11.19 -2.95 25.86
CA LEU A 379 -12.44 -2.52 25.22
C LEU A 379 -13.64 -2.79 26.15
N ASP A 380 -14.68 -1.99 26.00
CA ASP A 380 -15.99 -2.31 26.57
C ASP A 380 -16.70 -3.41 25.74
N TRP A 381 -16.55 -3.33 24.40
CA TRP A 381 -17.10 -4.33 23.50
C TRP A 381 -16.26 -4.51 22.22
N LEU A 382 -16.34 -5.73 21.66
CA LEU A 382 -15.70 -6.13 20.41
C LEU A 382 -16.69 -6.89 19.53
N VAL A 383 -16.96 -6.41 18.33
CA VAL A 383 -17.76 -7.12 17.34
C VAL A 383 -16.83 -7.75 16.30
N VAL A 384 -16.86 -9.06 16.19
CA VAL A 384 -16.09 -9.84 15.20
C VAL A 384 -17.05 -10.42 14.17
N ARG A 385 -16.87 -10.04 12.90
CA ARG A 385 -17.60 -10.59 11.77
C ARG A 385 -16.64 -11.39 10.90
N ASP A 386 -16.83 -12.69 10.89
CA ASP A 386 -16.06 -13.60 10.04
C ASP A 386 -16.87 -14.86 9.73
N MET A 387 -16.38 -15.66 8.76
CA MET A 387 -17.02 -16.91 8.36
C MET A 387 -16.88 -18.02 9.41
N VAL A 388 -15.86 -17.93 10.26
CA VAL A 388 -15.52 -18.90 11.30
C VAL A 388 -15.07 -18.19 12.58
N MET A 389 -15.08 -18.91 13.72
CA MET A 389 -14.65 -18.41 15.02
C MET A 389 -13.11 -18.24 15.05
N ILE A 390 -12.63 -17.14 14.52
CA ILE A 390 -11.20 -16.79 14.44
C ILE A 390 -10.62 -16.39 15.80
N GLU A 391 -9.31 -16.30 15.89
CA GLU A 391 -8.58 -15.99 17.12
C GLU A 391 -8.98 -14.64 17.72
N SER A 392 -9.32 -13.66 16.88
CA SER A 392 -9.84 -12.36 17.37
C SER A 392 -11.21 -12.44 18.05
N ALA A 393 -11.93 -13.56 17.94
CA ALA A 393 -13.14 -13.83 18.73
C ALA A 393 -12.86 -14.64 19.99
N THR A 394 -11.68 -15.27 20.13
CA THR A 394 -11.34 -16.21 21.21
C THR A 394 -10.08 -15.86 21.99
N TRP A 395 -9.44 -14.72 21.72
CA TRP A 395 -8.19 -14.26 22.33
C TRP A 395 -8.22 -14.30 23.86
N TRP A 396 -9.38 -14.02 24.46
CA TRP A 396 -9.61 -13.97 25.90
C TRP A 396 -9.48 -15.33 26.60
N LYS A 397 -9.47 -16.44 25.85
CA LYS A 397 -9.28 -17.80 26.38
C LYS A 397 -8.12 -18.55 25.74
N ASP A 398 -7.71 -18.21 24.50
CA ASP A 398 -6.73 -18.95 23.70
C ASP A 398 -5.41 -18.17 23.49
N GLY A 399 -5.31 -16.92 23.99
CA GLY A 399 -4.11 -16.09 23.89
C GLY A 399 -2.94 -16.59 24.72
N GLN A 400 -1.70 -16.25 24.33
CA GLN A 400 -0.49 -16.59 25.13
C GLN A 400 -0.55 -15.97 26.52
N GLU A 401 -1.17 -14.80 26.71
CA GLU A 401 -1.34 -14.12 27.99
C GLU A 401 -2.21 -14.90 28.96
N VAL A 402 -3.15 -15.69 28.43
CA VAL A 402 -3.97 -16.62 29.23
C VAL A 402 -3.15 -17.85 29.61
N GLU A 403 -2.35 -18.39 28.68
CA GLU A 403 -1.44 -19.51 28.95
C GLU A 403 -0.42 -19.14 30.03
N THR A 404 0.13 -17.94 30.02
CA THR A 404 1.12 -17.48 31.00
C THR A 404 0.51 -17.02 32.32
N GLY A 405 -0.81 -16.92 32.41
CA GLY A 405 -1.52 -16.45 33.59
C GLY A 405 -1.50 -14.93 33.81
N GLU A 406 -1.08 -14.16 32.81
CA GLU A 406 -1.10 -12.69 32.85
C GLU A 406 -2.50 -12.13 32.64
N MET A 407 -3.34 -12.86 31.91
CA MET A 407 -4.74 -12.57 31.67
C MET A 407 -5.58 -13.74 32.14
N ARG A 408 -6.69 -13.47 32.81
CA ARG A 408 -7.66 -14.48 33.20
C ARG A 408 -8.99 -14.15 32.55
N PRO A 409 -9.68 -15.12 31.92
CA PRO A 409 -10.97 -14.92 31.30
C PRO A 409 -12.00 -14.24 32.19
N GLU A 410 -12.05 -14.63 33.50
CA GLU A 410 -12.96 -14.10 34.49
C GLU A 410 -12.71 -12.64 34.88
N ASP A 411 -11.52 -12.12 34.62
CA ASP A 411 -11.16 -10.71 34.93
C ASP A 411 -11.28 -9.82 33.69
N THR A 412 -11.56 -10.39 32.50
CA THR A 412 -11.67 -9.65 31.23
C THR A 412 -13.05 -9.01 31.09
N GLY A 413 -13.11 -7.67 31.02
CA GLY A 413 -14.37 -6.91 30.96
C GLY A 413 -14.97 -6.78 29.56
N THR A 414 -14.22 -7.07 28.51
CA THR A 414 -14.65 -6.88 27.11
C THR A 414 -15.77 -7.86 26.74
N GLU A 415 -16.92 -7.35 26.31
CA GLU A 415 -17.99 -8.19 25.73
C GLU A 415 -17.72 -8.46 24.25
N VAL A 416 -17.55 -9.74 23.87
CA VAL A 416 -17.24 -10.15 22.50
C VAL A 416 -18.49 -10.66 21.79
N PHE A 417 -18.87 -10.00 20.71
CA PHE A 417 -19.96 -10.41 19.82
C PHE A 417 -19.39 -11.06 18.57
N PHE A 418 -19.60 -12.37 18.40
CA PHE A 418 -19.28 -13.04 17.14
C PHE A 418 -20.53 -13.15 16.27
N LEU A 419 -20.48 -12.53 15.09
CA LEU A 419 -21.58 -12.46 14.13
C LEU A 419 -21.15 -13.09 12.80
N PRO A 420 -21.70 -14.25 12.39
CA PRO A 420 -21.25 -14.97 11.22
C PRO A 420 -21.45 -14.18 9.93
N ALA A 421 -20.44 -14.16 9.07
CA ALA A 421 -20.43 -13.45 7.79
C ALA A 421 -20.62 -14.40 6.61
N ALA A 422 -21.32 -13.92 5.58
CA ALA A 422 -21.51 -14.66 4.34
C ALA A 422 -20.23 -14.66 3.49
N ALA A 423 -19.91 -15.80 2.88
CA ALA A 423 -18.82 -15.95 1.94
C ALA A 423 -19.08 -15.21 0.60
N HIS A 424 -18.05 -15.08 -0.23
CA HIS A 424 -18.19 -14.38 -1.52
C HIS A 424 -19.17 -15.03 -2.48
N THR A 425 -19.36 -16.36 -2.41
CA THR A 425 -20.32 -17.11 -3.22
C THR A 425 -21.76 -16.97 -2.72
N GLU A 426 -21.94 -16.47 -1.51
CA GLU A 426 -23.22 -16.36 -0.82
C GLU A 426 -23.79 -14.94 -0.88
N LYS A 427 -23.24 -14.05 -1.66
CA LYS A 427 -23.69 -12.66 -1.84
C LYS A 427 -23.35 -12.13 -3.23
N SER A 428 -24.20 -11.24 -3.76
CA SER A 428 -23.94 -10.47 -4.98
C SER A 428 -23.05 -9.26 -4.66
N GLY A 429 -22.32 -8.76 -5.65
CA GLY A 429 -21.49 -7.57 -5.49
C GLY A 429 -20.32 -7.56 -6.48
N SER A 430 -19.27 -6.82 -6.15
CA SER A 430 -18.16 -6.59 -7.05
C SER A 430 -16.80 -6.84 -6.37
N PHE A 431 -15.81 -7.07 -7.23
CA PHE A 431 -14.40 -6.96 -6.89
C PHE A 431 -13.73 -5.93 -7.80
N THR A 432 -12.94 -5.04 -7.24
CA THR A 432 -12.00 -4.22 -8.01
C THR A 432 -10.58 -4.71 -7.72
N ASN A 433 -9.92 -5.25 -8.74
CA ASN A 433 -8.55 -5.74 -8.62
C ASN A 433 -7.51 -4.60 -8.70
N THR A 434 -6.24 -4.92 -8.50
CA THR A 434 -5.14 -3.95 -8.54
C THR A 434 -5.04 -3.15 -9.85
N GLU A 435 -5.52 -3.71 -10.97
CA GLU A 435 -5.56 -3.04 -12.27
C GLU A 435 -6.80 -2.13 -12.44
N ARG A 436 -7.50 -1.85 -11.34
CA ARG A 436 -8.70 -0.99 -11.31
C ARG A 436 -9.89 -1.58 -12.08
N LEU A 437 -9.83 -2.87 -12.37
CA LEU A 437 -10.88 -3.60 -13.07
C LEU A 437 -11.95 -4.09 -12.09
N LEU A 438 -13.13 -3.50 -12.17
CA LEU A 438 -14.32 -3.89 -11.44
C LEU A 438 -15.03 -5.03 -12.16
N GLN A 439 -15.25 -6.12 -11.45
CA GLN A 439 -15.96 -7.30 -11.96
C GLN A 439 -17.13 -7.62 -11.03
N TRP A 440 -18.32 -7.73 -11.60
CA TRP A 440 -19.53 -8.13 -10.90
C TRP A 440 -19.61 -9.65 -10.74
N ARG A 441 -20.08 -10.10 -9.59
CA ARG A 441 -20.47 -11.48 -9.34
C ARG A 441 -21.90 -11.55 -8.83
N HIS A 442 -22.57 -12.63 -9.17
CA HIS A 442 -23.89 -12.97 -8.65
C HIS A 442 -23.75 -13.95 -7.49
N GLN A 443 -24.68 -13.90 -6.55
CA GLN A 443 -24.86 -14.92 -5.53
C GLN A 443 -25.06 -16.30 -6.20
N ALA A 444 -24.34 -17.30 -5.72
CA ALA A 444 -24.39 -18.66 -6.25
C ALA A 444 -25.00 -19.66 -5.25
N ALA A 445 -25.01 -19.33 -3.97
CA ALA A 445 -25.57 -20.15 -2.89
C ALA A 445 -26.17 -19.25 -1.80
N GLU A 446 -27.11 -19.79 -1.05
CA GLU A 446 -27.66 -19.12 0.12
C GLU A 446 -26.62 -19.13 1.27
N PRO A 447 -26.56 -18.07 2.10
CA PRO A 447 -25.73 -18.06 3.29
C PRO A 447 -26.09 -19.19 4.25
N ALA A 448 -25.09 -19.82 4.84
CA ALA A 448 -25.31 -20.90 5.80
C ALA A 448 -25.83 -20.38 7.15
N GLY A 449 -26.91 -20.95 7.66
CA GLY A 449 -27.45 -20.62 8.99
C GLY A 449 -27.74 -19.13 9.20
N ASP A 450 -27.12 -18.54 10.24
CA ASP A 450 -27.28 -17.11 10.57
C ASP A 450 -26.26 -16.20 9.88
N ALA A 451 -25.47 -16.72 8.94
CA ALA A 451 -24.52 -15.88 8.20
C ALA A 451 -25.26 -14.82 7.36
N ARG A 452 -24.73 -13.62 7.35
CA ARG A 452 -25.27 -12.46 6.61
C ARG A 452 -24.14 -11.74 5.89
N SER A 453 -24.47 -11.07 4.78
CA SER A 453 -23.51 -10.22 4.09
C SER A 453 -23.09 -9.02 4.94
N ASP A 454 -21.91 -8.45 4.67
CA ASP A 454 -21.46 -7.23 5.34
C ASP A 454 -22.39 -6.05 4.98
N LEU A 455 -22.87 -6.02 3.73
CA LEU A 455 -23.85 -5.05 3.27
C LEU A 455 -25.15 -5.13 4.09
N TRP A 456 -25.69 -6.34 4.30
CA TRP A 456 -26.85 -6.56 5.15
C TRP A 456 -26.62 -6.04 6.58
N PHE A 457 -25.49 -6.40 7.16
CA PHE A 457 -25.18 -6.01 8.54
C PHE A 457 -25.09 -4.50 8.72
N ILE A 458 -24.31 -3.82 7.87
CA ILE A 458 -24.13 -2.36 7.95
C ILE A 458 -25.46 -1.64 7.70
N TYR A 459 -26.22 -2.08 6.70
CA TYR A 459 -27.52 -1.50 6.37
C TYR A 459 -28.50 -1.58 7.56
N HIS A 460 -28.69 -2.78 8.11
CA HIS A 460 -29.63 -2.96 9.22
C HIS A 460 -29.12 -2.33 10.52
N LEU A 461 -27.83 -2.38 10.81
CA LEU A 461 -27.27 -1.70 11.98
C LEU A 461 -27.48 -0.19 11.89
N GLY A 462 -27.16 0.42 10.77
CA GLY A 462 -27.35 1.86 10.56
C GLY A 462 -28.82 2.29 10.68
N ARG A 463 -29.73 1.52 10.09
CA ARG A 463 -31.19 1.76 10.23
C ARG A 463 -31.66 1.64 11.69
N ARG A 464 -31.14 0.67 12.44
CA ARG A 464 -31.45 0.53 13.89
C ARG A 464 -30.92 1.70 14.71
N ILE A 465 -29.71 2.18 14.42
CA ILE A 465 -29.15 3.35 15.08
C ILE A 465 -30.03 4.58 14.76
N ARG A 466 -30.35 4.81 13.49
CA ARG A 466 -31.22 5.91 13.06
C ARG A 466 -32.59 5.87 13.74
N GLU A 467 -33.22 4.71 13.83
CA GLU A 467 -34.51 4.52 14.53
C GLU A 467 -34.44 4.87 16.03
N LYS A 468 -33.36 4.43 16.71
CA LYS A 468 -33.15 4.71 18.14
C LYS A 468 -32.90 6.20 18.40
N LEU A 469 -32.08 6.86 17.58
CA LEU A 469 -31.82 8.30 17.65
C LEU A 469 -33.12 9.11 17.40
N GLY A 470 -33.91 8.74 16.41
CA GLY A 470 -35.16 9.44 16.06
C GLY A 470 -36.30 9.30 17.08
N ARG A 471 -36.26 8.28 17.95
CA ARG A 471 -37.32 8.01 18.98
C ARG A 471 -36.87 8.33 20.40
N GLY A 472 -35.59 8.64 20.62
CA GLY A 472 -35.08 8.86 21.99
C GLY A 472 -35.59 10.16 22.62
N PRO A 473 -35.91 10.17 23.92
CA PRO A 473 -36.14 11.42 24.66
C PRO A 473 -34.80 12.13 24.82
N GLY A 474 -34.52 13.10 23.99
CA GLY A 474 -33.26 13.82 23.97
C GLY A 474 -32.55 13.82 22.60
N SER A 475 -33.29 13.42 21.54
CA SER A 475 -32.82 13.58 20.15
C SER A 475 -32.37 15.03 19.94
N ASN A 476 -31.08 15.19 19.63
CA ASN A 476 -30.48 16.49 19.33
C ASN A 476 -30.20 16.53 17.83
N ARG A 477 -31.01 17.29 17.09
CA ARG A 477 -30.90 17.37 15.63
C ARG A 477 -29.53 17.85 15.15
N GLU A 478 -28.88 18.70 15.91
CA GLU A 478 -27.56 19.20 15.61
C GLU A 478 -26.49 18.08 15.68
N MET A 479 -26.59 17.20 16.67
CA MET A 479 -25.66 16.07 16.85
C MET A 479 -26.07 14.83 16.02
N ASP A 480 -27.38 14.56 15.93
CA ASP A 480 -27.90 13.33 15.32
C ASP A 480 -28.22 13.48 13.82
N GLY A 481 -28.27 14.73 13.32
CA GLY A 481 -28.56 15.06 11.92
C GLY A 481 -27.74 14.24 10.91
N PRO A 482 -26.42 14.08 11.07
CA PRO A 482 -25.60 13.28 10.16
C PRO A 482 -26.11 11.86 9.92
N VAL A 483 -26.70 11.22 10.94
CA VAL A 483 -27.24 9.86 10.84
C VAL A 483 -28.73 9.87 10.43
N LEU A 484 -29.52 10.84 10.95
CA LEU A 484 -30.94 10.91 10.68
C LEU A 484 -31.25 11.25 9.22
N ASP A 485 -30.43 12.06 8.57
CA ASP A 485 -30.63 12.54 7.21
C ASP A 485 -29.96 11.63 6.13
N LEU A 486 -29.27 10.55 6.50
CA LEU A 486 -28.73 9.58 5.53
C LEU A 486 -29.84 8.97 4.66
N THR A 487 -29.56 8.83 3.35
CA THR A 487 -30.52 8.35 2.34
C THR A 487 -30.68 6.83 2.30
N TRP A 488 -30.20 6.06 3.19
CA TRP A 488 -30.11 4.58 3.17
C TRP A 488 -31.45 3.84 2.96
N ASP A 489 -32.14 4.09 1.87
CA ASP A 489 -33.41 3.49 1.50
C ASP A 489 -33.28 2.61 0.25
N TYR A 490 -32.32 1.68 0.27
CA TYR A 490 -32.16 0.71 -0.81
C TYR A 490 -33.32 -0.26 -0.87
N PRO A 491 -33.76 -0.68 -2.08
CA PRO A 491 -34.67 -1.81 -2.22
C PRO A 491 -34.02 -3.07 -1.64
N THR A 492 -34.82 -3.90 -1.03
CA THR A 492 -34.35 -5.15 -0.41
C THR A 492 -34.88 -6.36 -1.14
N ILE A 493 -34.15 -7.47 -1.06
CA ILE A 493 -34.42 -8.74 -1.76
C ILE A 493 -34.61 -9.86 -0.74
N GLY A 494 -35.62 -10.68 -0.98
CA GLY A 494 -35.90 -11.90 -0.22
C GLY A 494 -36.41 -11.66 1.22
N PRO A 495 -36.66 -12.75 1.97
CA PRO A 495 -37.30 -12.68 3.30
C PRO A 495 -36.38 -12.11 4.38
N LEU A 496 -35.09 -12.03 4.14
CA LEU A 496 -34.10 -11.45 5.06
C LEU A 496 -33.91 -9.95 4.84
N GLU A 497 -34.62 -9.36 3.85
CA GLU A 497 -34.48 -7.96 3.49
C GLU A 497 -33.02 -7.57 3.15
N ASP A 498 -32.32 -8.39 2.34
CA ASP A 498 -30.97 -8.06 1.87
C ASP A 498 -31.01 -6.83 0.95
N PRO A 499 -30.20 -5.78 1.20
CA PRO A 499 -30.12 -4.64 0.29
C PRO A 499 -29.67 -5.06 -1.10
N ASP A 500 -30.32 -4.52 -2.13
CA ASP A 500 -29.93 -4.79 -3.52
C ASP A 500 -28.57 -4.15 -3.82
N ALA A 501 -27.55 -5.01 -4.03
CA ALA A 501 -26.19 -4.57 -4.33
C ALA A 501 -26.10 -3.77 -5.66
N ASP A 502 -27.01 -4.01 -6.64
CA ASP A 502 -27.05 -3.22 -7.88
C ASP A 502 -27.60 -1.82 -7.64
N ALA A 503 -28.54 -1.65 -6.69
CA ALA A 503 -29.00 -0.33 -6.26
C ALA A 503 -27.88 0.46 -5.54
N VAL A 504 -27.05 -0.20 -4.74
CA VAL A 504 -25.85 0.42 -4.14
C VAL A 504 -24.84 0.82 -5.22
N LEU A 505 -24.65 -0.03 -6.25
CA LEU A 505 -23.78 0.31 -7.38
C LEU A 505 -24.33 1.49 -8.18
N ALA A 506 -25.66 1.64 -8.25
CA ALA A 506 -26.29 2.80 -8.89
C ALA A 506 -26.00 4.11 -8.12
N GLU A 507 -25.98 4.09 -6.79
CA GLU A 507 -25.56 5.24 -5.97
C GLU A 507 -24.08 5.54 -6.17
N ILE A 508 -23.23 4.52 -6.18
CA ILE A 508 -21.78 4.68 -6.44
C ILE A 508 -21.56 5.33 -7.81
N ASN A 509 -22.28 4.89 -8.86
CA ASN A 509 -22.22 5.50 -10.20
C ASN A 509 -22.72 6.94 -10.22
N GLY A 510 -23.81 7.19 -9.54
CA GLY A 510 -24.47 8.47 -9.47
C GLY A 510 -25.49 8.75 -10.58
N TRP A 511 -26.26 9.81 -10.35
CA TRP A 511 -27.32 10.32 -11.24
C TRP A 511 -27.32 11.83 -11.30
N GLY A 512 -27.88 12.35 -12.41
CA GLY A 512 -28.15 13.76 -12.63
C GLY A 512 -29.64 14.08 -12.56
N PRO A 513 -30.06 15.26 -13.09
CA PRO A 513 -31.44 15.70 -13.06
C PRO A 513 -32.41 14.67 -13.59
N GLY A 514 -33.53 14.46 -12.85
CA GLY A 514 -34.56 13.48 -13.19
C GLY A 514 -34.12 12.01 -12.94
N GLY A 515 -33.09 11.77 -12.13
CA GLY A 515 -32.64 10.41 -11.76
C GLY A 515 -31.92 9.68 -12.89
N ARG A 516 -31.47 10.36 -13.93
CA ARG A 516 -30.77 9.73 -15.06
C ARG A 516 -29.36 9.31 -14.65
N PRO A 517 -28.95 8.03 -14.85
CA PRO A 517 -27.60 7.58 -14.56
C PRO A 517 -26.54 8.44 -15.30
N LEU A 518 -25.47 8.79 -14.60
CA LEU A 518 -24.34 9.49 -15.20
C LEU A 518 -23.49 8.50 -16.00
N SER A 519 -22.95 8.95 -17.13
CA SER A 519 -22.08 8.16 -18.00
C SER A 519 -20.60 8.48 -17.86
N SER A 520 -20.26 9.56 -17.15
CA SER A 520 -18.87 10.00 -16.91
C SER A 520 -18.79 10.94 -15.72
N TYR A 521 -17.69 10.88 -14.99
CA TYR A 521 -17.34 11.82 -13.91
C TYR A 521 -17.28 13.30 -14.39
N THR A 522 -17.11 13.53 -15.69
CA THR A 522 -17.11 14.88 -16.26
C THR A 522 -18.47 15.56 -16.24
N GLN A 523 -19.53 14.82 -15.94
CA GLN A 523 -20.89 15.34 -15.78
C GLN A 523 -21.22 15.77 -14.35
N LEU A 524 -20.32 15.53 -13.39
CA LEU A 524 -20.51 15.94 -12.00
C LEU A 524 -20.51 17.46 -11.87
N ALA A 525 -21.45 17.99 -11.11
CA ALA A 525 -21.65 19.41 -10.90
C ALA A 525 -21.51 19.78 -9.41
N ASP A 526 -21.23 21.05 -9.14
CA ASP A 526 -21.05 21.59 -7.78
C ASP A 526 -22.25 22.42 -7.28
N ASP A 527 -23.35 22.41 -8.05
CA ASP A 527 -24.60 23.11 -7.73
C ASP A 527 -25.61 22.22 -7.00
N GLY A 528 -25.28 20.96 -6.72
CA GLY A 528 -26.16 19.98 -6.10
C GLY A 528 -27.16 19.33 -7.06
N SER A 529 -27.04 19.54 -8.38
CA SER A 529 -27.89 18.89 -9.40
C SER A 529 -27.49 17.44 -9.70
N THR A 530 -26.32 17.02 -9.26
CA THR A 530 -25.80 15.65 -9.40
C THR A 530 -25.53 15.02 -8.04
N ALA A 531 -25.66 13.69 -7.97
CA ALA A 531 -25.30 12.86 -6.83
C ALA A 531 -24.43 11.70 -7.31
N CYS A 532 -23.37 11.37 -6.57
CA CYS A 532 -22.43 10.29 -6.94
C CYS A 532 -21.65 9.78 -5.72
N GLY A 533 -21.84 8.52 -5.35
CA GLY A 533 -21.19 7.94 -4.17
C GLY A 533 -19.67 7.77 -4.32
N CYS A 534 -19.14 7.69 -5.55
CA CYS A 534 -17.69 7.63 -5.79
C CYS A 534 -17.33 8.04 -7.23
N TRP A 535 -16.77 9.22 -7.41
CA TRP A 535 -16.51 9.82 -8.73
C TRP A 535 -15.69 8.95 -9.69
N ILE A 536 -14.69 8.19 -9.16
CA ILE A 536 -13.86 7.32 -10.02
C ILE A 536 -14.65 6.20 -10.67
N TYR A 537 -15.75 5.76 -10.06
CA TYR A 537 -16.65 4.73 -10.60
C TYR A 537 -17.80 5.30 -11.45
N CYS A 538 -17.92 6.63 -11.55
CA CYS A 538 -18.93 7.26 -12.38
C CYS A 538 -18.79 6.80 -13.85
N GLY A 539 -19.86 6.25 -14.40
CA GLY A 539 -19.90 5.61 -15.72
C GLY A 539 -19.95 4.06 -15.69
N VAL A 540 -19.74 3.42 -14.53
CA VAL A 540 -19.83 1.95 -14.41
C VAL A 540 -21.26 1.44 -14.68
N ARG A 541 -22.26 2.29 -14.46
CA ARG A 541 -23.68 1.99 -14.72
C ARG A 541 -24.29 2.98 -15.74
N ALA A 542 -23.50 3.39 -16.71
CA ALA A 542 -23.98 4.23 -17.81
C ALA A 542 -25.20 3.57 -18.50
N ASP A 543 -26.17 4.40 -18.91
CA ASP A 543 -27.43 3.97 -19.54
C ASP A 543 -28.25 2.95 -18.69
N GLY A 544 -28.03 2.91 -17.38
CA GLY A 544 -28.67 1.97 -16.46
C GLY A 544 -28.15 0.53 -16.55
N ILE A 545 -27.11 0.28 -17.31
CA ILE A 545 -26.52 -1.05 -17.51
C ILE A 545 -25.32 -1.24 -16.59
N ASN A 546 -25.31 -2.32 -15.80
CA ASN A 546 -24.15 -2.70 -14.99
C ASN A 546 -23.01 -3.20 -15.89
N GLN A 547 -22.09 -2.33 -16.26
CA GLN A 547 -20.99 -2.64 -17.15
C GLN A 547 -19.92 -3.54 -16.49
N ALA A 548 -19.85 -3.58 -15.16
CA ALA A 548 -18.98 -4.51 -14.44
C ALA A 548 -19.38 -5.99 -14.65
N ALA A 549 -20.64 -6.23 -15.02
CA ALA A 549 -21.16 -7.56 -15.30
C ALA A 549 -20.82 -8.06 -16.72
N ARG A 550 -20.27 -7.23 -17.60
CA ARG A 550 -19.93 -7.64 -18.97
C ARG A 550 -18.89 -8.75 -18.97
N ARG A 551 -19.06 -9.71 -19.91
CA ARG A 551 -18.21 -10.91 -20.04
C ARG A 551 -17.99 -11.26 -21.52
N THR A 552 -17.93 -10.28 -22.41
CA THR A 552 -17.61 -10.52 -23.82
C THR A 552 -16.25 -11.18 -23.92
N PRO A 553 -16.14 -12.35 -24.59
CA PRO A 553 -14.86 -13.05 -24.73
C PRO A 553 -13.81 -12.16 -25.41
N TRP A 554 -12.58 -12.19 -24.90
CA TRP A 554 -11.49 -11.37 -25.44
C TRP A 554 -11.24 -11.57 -26.95
N ARG A 555 -11.50 -12.77 -27.47
CA ARG A 555 -11.36 -13.09 -28.90
C ARG A 555 -12.37 -12.38 -29.81
N GLN A 556 -13.44 -11.81 -29.25
CA GLN A 556 -14.48 -11.06 -29.97
C GLN A 556 -14.26 -9.54 -29.90
N GLN A 557 -13.19 -9.09 -29.28
CA GLN A 557 -12.86 -7.69 -29.08
C GLN A 557 -11.34 -7.50 -29.18
N ASN A 558 -10.82 -6.31 -28.96
CA ASN A 558 -9.38 -6.09 -28.94
C ASN A 558 -8.72 -6.73 -27.68
N TRP A 559 -7.41 -6.84 -27.69
CA TRP A 559 -6.66 -7.58 -26.67
C TRP A 559 -6.75 -6.98 -25.25
N VAL A 560 -7.06 -5.69 -25.07
CA VAL A 560 -7.29 -5.07 -23.76
C VAL A 560 -8.68 -5.40 -23.18
N ALA A 561 -9.55 -6.02 -23.98
CA ALA A 561 -10.86 -6.52 -23.60
C ALA A 561 -11.75 -5.47 -22.90
N PRO A 562 -12.09 -4.32 -23.54
CA PRO A 562 -12.83 -3.24 -22.90
C PRO A 562 -14.25 -3.62 -22.48
N GLU A 563 -14.80 -4.73 -23.00
CA GLU A 563 -16.11 -5.27 -22.64
C GLU A 563 -16.05 -6.47 -21.68
N TRP A 564 -14.94 -6.63 -20.96
CA TRP A 564 -14.82 -7.55 -19.83
C TRP A 564 -14.72 -6.77 -18.54
N GLY A 565 -15.80 -6.70 -17.74
CA GLY A 565 -15.85 -5.83 -16.58
C GLY A 565 -15.77 -4.34 -16.95
N TRP A 566 -15.35 -3.51 -16.00
CA TRP A 566 -15.17 -2.08 -16.19
C TRP A 566 -13.98 -1.55 -15.37
N ALA A 567 -13.13 -0.75 -15.95
CA ALA A 567 -11.94 -0.20 -15.27
C ALA A 567 -12.08 1.31 -15.04
N TRP A 568 -11.83 1.77 -13.81
CA TRP A 568 -11.84 3.19 -13.53
C TRP A 568 -10.49 3.87 -13.87
N PRO A 569 -10.48 5.19 -14.14
CA PRO A 569 -11.63 6.01 -14.51
C PRO A 569 -12.04 5.79 -15.97
N ALA A 570 -13.35 5.88 -16.24
CA ALA A 570 -13.92 5.88 -17.60
C ALA A 570 -13.52 4.67 -18.48
N ASN A 571 -13.41 3.48 -17.90
CA ASN A 571 -13.07 2.20 -18.55
C ASN A 571 -11.70 2.15 -19.24
N ARG A 572 -10.70 2.86 -18.70
CA ARG A 572 -9.30 2.82 -19.18
C ARG A 572 -8.56 1.64 -18.58
N ARG A 573 -7.90 0.83 -19.42
CA ARG A 573 -7.25 -0.44 -18.99
C ARG A 573 -5.80 -0.23 -18.58
N VAL A 574 -5.05 0.53 -19.37
CA VAL A 574 -3.64 0.85 -19.10
C VAL A 574 -3.53 2.31 -18.69
N LEU A 575 -3.25 2.55 -17.41
CA LEU A 575 -3.02 3.91 -16.92
C LEU A 575 -1.74 4.49 -17.54
N TYR A 576 -1.76 5.77 -17.84
CA TYR A 576 -0.66 6.49 -18.53
C TYR A 576 -0.42 6.00 -19.97
N ASN A 577 -1.49 5.50 -20.65
CA ASN A 577 -1.37 4.96 -21.98
C ASN A 577 -0.91 5.98 -23.03
N ARG A 578 -1.02 7.31 -22.75
CA ARG A 578 -0.42 8.37 -23.57
C ARG A 578 1.10 8.18 -23.76
N ALA A 579 1.79 7.63 -22.74
CA ALA A 579 3.22 7.36 -22.78
C ALA A 579 3.62 6.23 -23.77
N SER A 580 2.66 5.48 -24.32
CA SER A 580 2.92 4.51 -25.39
C SER A 580 3.21 5.14 -26.75
N ALA A 581 2.88 6.42 -26.94
CA ALA A 581 3.19 7.20 -28.12
C ALA A 581 4.28 8.26 -27.83
N ASP A 582 4.96 8.72 -28.88
CA ASP A 582 5.94 9.81 -28.80
C ASP A 582 5.24 11.19 -28.60
N PRO A 583 5.99 12.28 -28.39
CA PRO A 583 5.41 13.62 -28.27
C PRO A 583 4.54 14.04 -29.45
N ASP A 584 4.80 13.55 -30.67
CA ASP A 584 4.00 13.83 -31.87
C ASP A 584 2.76 12.93 -31.98
N GLY A 585 2.57 11.99 -31.05
CA GLY A 585 1.43 11.09 -31.03
C GLY A 585 1.59 9.81 -31.86
N ARG A 586 2.80 9.52 -32.36
CA ARG A 586 3.09 8.27 -33.06
C ARG A 586 3.53 7.20 -32.06
N PRO A 587 3.15 5.91 -32.24
CA PRO A 587 3.71 4.86 -31.39
C PRO A 587 5.25 4.87 -31.39
N TRP A 588 5.88 4.71 -30.22
CA TRP A 588 7.34 4.55 -30.16
C TRP A 588 7.84 3.40 -31.04
N SER A 589 7.02 2.34 -31.16
CA SER A 589 7.19 1.27 -32.12
C SER A 589 5.85 0.58 -32.37
N GLN A 590 5.71 -0.03 -33.54
CA GLN A 590 4.49 -0.78 -33.91
C GLN A 590 4.29 -2.01 -32.99
N ARG A 591 5.37 -2.61 -32.53
CA ARG A 591 5.30 -3.77 -31.63
C ARG A 591 4.69 -3.42 -30.26
N LYS A 592 4.79 -2.18 -29.82
CA LYS A 592 4.33 -1.69 -28.51
C LYS A 592 3.32 -0.54 -28.65
N ALA A 593 2.65 -0.48 -29.80
CA ALA A 593 1.55 0.46 -30.01
C ALA A 593 0.39 0.13 -29.04
N LEU A 594 -0.21 1.17 -28.48
CA LEU A 594 -1.40 1.06 -27.66
C LEU A 594 -2.39 2.18 -27.99
N VAL A 595 -1.95 3.46 -27.95
CA VAL A 595 -2.74 4.60 -28.45
C VAL A 595 -1.89 5.43 -29.41
N TRP A 596 -2.55 6.09 -30.39
CA TRP A 596 -1.89 6.96 -31.38
C TRP A 596 -2.83 8.06 -31.86
N TRP A 597 -2.24 9.18 -32.27
CA TRP A 597 -2.96 10.29 -32.86
C TRP A 597 -3.27 10.02 -34.35
N ASP A 598 -4.53 10.14 -34.71
CA ASP A 598 -4.99 10.12 -36.10
C ASP A 598 -5.29 11.55 -36.55
N ALA A 599 -4.41 12.12 -37.38
CA ALA A 599 -4.54 13.49 -37.88
C ALA A 599 -5.71 13.68 -38.86
N GLU A 600 -6.13 12.63 -39.59
CA GLU A 600 -7.25 12.70 -40.52
C GLU A 600 -8.58 12.71 -39.76
N GLN A 601 -8.69 11.98 -38.69
CA GLN A 601 -9.88 11.94 -37.83
C GLN A 601 -9.88 13.03 -36.76
N GLY A 602 -8.75 13.65 -36.50
CA GLY A 602 -8.59 14.66 -35.45
C GLY A 602 -8.82 14.06 -34.04
N LYS A 603 -8.42 12.80 -33.82
CA LYS A 603 -8.61 12.14 -32.53
C LYS A 603 -7.56 11.08 -32.24
N TRP A 604 -7.44 10.73 -30.97
CA TRP A 604 -6.66 9.56 -30.55
C TRP A 604 -7.42 8.28 -30.77
N ASN A 605 -6.77 7.31 -31.39
CA ASN A 605 -7.23 5.95 -31.61
C ASN A 605 -6.32 4.96 -30.86
N GLY A 606 -6.74 3.69 -30.76
CA GLY A 606 -5.91 2.64 -30.18
C GLY A 606 -6.69 1.40 -29.75
N ASP A 607 -5.97 0.52 -29.09
CA ASP A 607 -6.52 -0.70 -28.50
C ASP A 607 -7.14 -0.43 -27.12
N ASP A 608 -6.78 0.69 -26.46
CA ASP A 608 -7.33 1.12 -25.19
C ASP A 608 -8.01 2.49 -25.33
N VAL A 609 -8.88 2.81 -24.39
CA VAL A 609 -9.46 4.15 -24.23
C VAL A 609 -8.34 5.10 -23.82
N PRO A 610 -8.09 6.18 -24.59
CA PRO A 610 -7.12 7.20 -24.18
C PRO A 610 -7.43 7.74 -22.78
N ASP A 611 -6.43 7.81 -21.91
CA ASP A 611 -6.63 8.27 -20.53
C ASP A 611 -6.57 9.80 -20.37
N PHE A 612 -6.74 10.50 -21.46
CA PHE A 612 -6.81 11.97 -21.59
C PHE A 612 -7.89 12.34 -22.62
N VAL A 613 -8.02 13.61 -22.96
CA VAL A 613 -9.08 14.10 -23.89
C VAL A 613 -8.83 13.56 -25.31
N PRO A 614 -9.73 12.74 -25.87
CA PRO A 614 -9.46 11.98 -27.10
C PRO A 614 -9.34 12.82 -28.37
N ASP A 615 -9.97 14.00 -28.43
CA ASP A 615 -9.97 14.92 -29.59
C ASP A 615 -8.92 16.02 -29.45
N ARG A 616 -8.05 15.97 -28.45
CA ARG A 616 -7.03 16.97 -28.19
C ARG A 616 -5.70 16.57 -28.84
N PRO A 617 -5.16 17.37 -29.81
CA PRO A 617 -3.95 16.99 -30.53
C PRO A 617 -2.71 16.98 -29.62
N PRO A 618 -1.65 16.23 -29.99
CA PRO A 618 -0.38 16.25 -29.28
C PRO A 618 0.24 17.65 -29.14
N SER A 619 -0.04 18.53 -30.13
CA SER A 619 0.43 19.90 -30.14
C SER A 619 -0.35 20.85 -29.22
N TYR A 620 -1.43 20.39 -28.59
CA TYR A 620 -2.23 21.22 -27.69
C TYR A 620 -1.37 21.79 -26.55
N ARG A 621 -1.49 23.11 -26.38
CA ARG A 621 -0.92 23.83 -25.23
C ARG A 621 -2.06 24.50 -24.47
N PRO A 622 -2.14 24.36 -23.15
CA PRO A 622 -3.15 25.03 -22.36
C PRO A 622 -3.10 26.53 -22.55
N PRO A 623 -4.23 27.19 -22.77
CA PRO A 623 -4.26 28.65 -22.78
C PRO A 623 -3.96 29.21 -21.37
N PRO A 624 -3.47 30.44 -21.23
CA PRO A 624 -3.28 31.10 -19.95
C PRO A 624 -4.58 31.09 -19.12
N GLY A 625 -4.48 30.67 -17.87
CA GLY A 625 -5.62 30.57 -16.95
C GLY A 625 -6.50 29.32 -17.14
N ALA A 626 -6.11 28.37 -18.01
CA ALA A 626 -6.81 27.09 -18.12
C ALA A 626 -6.75 26.33 -16.79
N THR A 627 -7.87 25.68 -16.43
CA THR A 627 -8.00 24.86 -15.23
C THR A 627 -8.53 23.47 -15.59
N GLY A 628 -8.43 22.53 -14.64
CA GLY A 628 -8.95 21.19 -14.83
C GLY A 628 -8.28 20.44 -15.96
N ILE A 629 -9.08 19.71 -16.71
CA ILE A 629 -8.59 18.90 -17.84
C ILE A 629 -8.07 19.77 -18.99
N ASP A 630 -8.51 21.03 -19.09
CA ASP A 630 -8.03 21.97 -20.10
C ASP A 630 -6.62 22.48 -19.80
N ALA A 631 -6.15 22.34 -18.57
CA ALA A 631 -4.78 22.65 -18.19
C ALA A 631 -3.77 21.51 -18.50
N ILE A 632 -4.23 20.36 -18.99
CA ILE A 632 -3.36 19.25 -19.40
C ILE A 632 -2.93 19.45 -20.84
N ALA A 633 -1.61 19.51 -21.09
CA ALA A 633 -1.06 19.61 -22.44
C ALA A 633 -1.20 18.28 -23.21
N GLY A 634 -1.25 18.34 -24.54
CA GLY A 634 -1.37 17.15 -25.39
C GLY A 634 -0.20 16.18 -25.32
N VAL A 635 0.91 16.61 -24.71
CA VAL A 635 2.11 15.76 -24.46
C VAL A 635 2.16 15.16 -23.05
N ASP A 636 1.32 15.61 -22.13
CA ASP A 636 1.35 15.12 -20.75
C ASP A 636 0.83 13.69 -20.66
N ALA A 637 1.68 12.79 -20.17
CA ALA A 637 1.37 11.36 -20.12
C ALA A 637 0.97 10.88 -18.71
N PHE A 638 1.49 11.51 -17.67
CA PHE A 638 1.24 11.11 -16.29
C PHE A 638 0.15 11.96 -15.66
N ILE A 639 -1.06 11.77 -16.14
CA ILE A 639 -2.24 12.61 -15.88
C ILE A 639 -2.67 12.69 -14.42
N MET A 640 -2.22 11.77 -13.55
CA MET A 640 -2.47 11.84 -12.11
C MET A 640 -1.52 12.82 -11.40
N GLN A 641 -0.47 13.30 -12.08
CA GLN A 641 0.44 14.33 -11.59
C GLN A 641 0.08 15.69 -12.19
N ALA A 642 0.16 16.77 -11.40
CA ALA A 642 -0.18 18.10 -11.87
C ALA A 642 0.77 18.60 -12.98
N ASP A 643 2.04 18.22 -12.94
CA ASP A 643 3.02 18.57 -13.98
C ASP A 643 2.99 17.60 -15.19
N GLY A 644 2.17 16.54 -15.15
CA GLY A 644 2.05 15.56 -16.22
C GLY A 644 3.28 14.66 -16.40
N LYS A 645 4.21 14.63 -15.45
CA LYS A 645 5.51 13.94 -15.52
C LYS A 645 5.60 12.77 -14.55
N ALA A 646 6.37 11.75 -14.91
CA ALA A 646 6.84 10.74 -13.97
C ALA A 646 8.01 11.31 -13.15
N TRP A 647 7.93 11.20 -11.85
CA TRP A 647 8.94 11.76 -10.95
C TRP A 647 10.07 10.77 -10.68
N LEU A 648 11.23 11.02 -11.29
CA LEU A 648 12.50 10.38 -10.92
C LEU A 648 13.01 10.91 -9.58
N PHE A 649 12.86 12.19 -9.36
CA PHE A 649 13.05 12.91 -8.10
C PHE A 649 11.69 13.38 -7.62
N ALA A 650 11.33 13.13 -6.36
CA ALA A 650 10.07 13.56 -5.79
C ALA A 650 10.30 14.78 -4.88
N PRO A 651 9.95 15.99 -5.31
CA PRO A 651 10.10 17.18 -4.48
C PRO A 651 9.16 17.15 -3.28
N ALA A 652 8.13 16.30 -3.32
CA ALA A 652 7.12 16.16 -2.29
C ALA A 652 6.41 14.79 -2.38
N GLY A 653 5.47 14.52 -1.48
CA GLY A 653 4.64 13.29 -1.53
C GLY A 653 5.24 12.07 -0.85
N VAL A 654 6.49 12.14 -0.40
CA VAL A 654 7.16 11.14 0.44
C VAL A 654 7.86 11.83 1.60
N VAL A 655 7.82 11.21 2.77
CA VAL A 655 8.34 11.84 4.00
C VAL A 655 9.79 11.46 4.33
N ASP A 656 10.34 10.45 3.65
CA ASP A 656 11.64 9.87 3.96
C ASP A 656 12.73 10.13 2.91
N GLY A 657 12.50 11.08 2.02
CA GLY A 657 13.49 11.57 1.08
C GLY A 657 13.02 11.60 -0.37
N PRO A 658 13.56 12.52 -1.19
CA PRO A 658 13.17 12.69 -2.59
C PRO A 658 13.69 11.58 -3.49
N LEU A 659 14.70 10.83 -3.02
CA LEU A 659 15.29 9.66 -3.68
C LEU A 659 15.35 8.47 -2.73
N PRO A 660 15.26 7.23 -3.25
CA PRO A 660 15.41 6.04 -2.42
C PRO A 660 16.85 5.89 -1.91
N ALA A 661 17.03 5.79 -0.60
CA ALA A 661 18.31 5.49 0.03
C ALA A 661 18.23 4.18 0.82
N HIS A 662 19.31 3.40 0.80
CA HIS A 662 19.39 2.17 1.59
C HIS A 662 19.61 2.46 3.06
N TYR A 663 18.73 1.91 3.87
CA TYR A 663 18.89 1.83 5.32
C TYR A 663 18.69 0.38 5.77
N GLU A 664 19.41 0.02 6.82
CA GLU A 664 19.27 -1.30 7.42
C GLU A 664 17.92 -1.44 8.14
N PRO A 665 17.31 -2.65 8.12
CA PRO A 665 16.15 -2.96 8.95
C PRO A 665 16.35 -2.62 10.42
N GLN A 666 15.27 -2.38 11.16
CA GLN A 666 15.33 -1.98 12.58
C GLN A 666 16.18 -2.93 13.44
N GLU A 667 16.13 -4.22 13.18
CA GLU A 667 16.89 -5.25 13.90
C GLU A 667 17.94 -5.93 13.01
N SER A 668 18.59 -5.17 12.15
CA SER A 668 19.65 -5.74 11.31
C SER A 668 20.83 -6.24 12.12
N PRO A 669 21.36 -7.44 11.85
CA PRO A 669 22.62 -7.92 12.42
C PRO A 669 23.87 -7.34 11.75
N PHE A 670 23.72 -6.39 10.82
CA PHE A 670 24.78 -5.78 10.04
C PHE A 670 24.81 -4.26 10.16
N PRO A 671 25.98 -3.63 10.10
CA PRO A 671 26.09 -2.19 9.92
C PRO A 671 25.67 -1.81 8.50
N ASN A 672 25.14 -0.61 8.33
CA ASN A 672 24.96 -0.04 7.00
C ASN A 672 26.33 0.36 6.44
N ILE A 673 26.80 -0.32 5.38
CA ILE A 673 28.06 0.00 4.71
C ILE A 673 27.89 0.95 3.54
N VAL A 674 26.63 1.23 3.15
CA VAL A 674 26.32 2.21 2.10
C VAL A 674 26.49 3.63 2.66
N TYR A 675 25.99 3.87 3.89
CA TYR A 675 26.04 5.16 4.58
C TYR A 675 26.30 4.99 6.08
N ARG A 676 26.74 6.06 6.76
CA ARG A 676 26.84 6.05 8.24
C ARG A 676 25.47 6.01 8.91
N GLN A 677 24.43 6.56 8.25
CA GLN A 677 23.08 6.49 8.76
C GLN A 677 22.59 5.03 8.72
N GLN A 678 22.41 4.44 9.92
CA GLN A 678 22.07 3.02 10.07
C GLN A 678 20.66 2.70 9.60
N HIS A 679 19.67 3.46 10.08
CA HIS A 679 18.25 3.22 9.83
C HIS A 679 17.61 4.43 9.17
N ASN A 680 16.45 4.23 8.53
CA ASN A 680 15.64 5.33 8.04
C ASN A 680 15.42 6.36 9.18
N PRO A 681 15.94 7.61 9.06
CA PRO A 681 15.92 8.56 10.17
C PRO A 681 14.53 9.00 10.61
N VAL A 682 13.55 8.90 9.69
CA VAL A 682 12.16 9.33 9.93
C VAL A 682 11.19 8.17 10.09
N ARG A 683 11.71 6.91 10.17
CA ARG A 683 10.85 5.75 10.46
C ARG A 683 10.07 5.93 11.73
N GLN A 684 8.87 5.37 11.81
CA GLN A 684 8.07 5.46 13.02
C GLN A 684 8.40 4.29 13.97
N ILE A 685 8.76 4.62 15.19
CA ILE A 685 9.05 3.67 16.25
C ILE A 685 7.98 3.83 17.33
N ILE A 686 7.20 2.79 17.55
CA ILE A 686 6.24 2.75 18.63
C ILE A 686 6.96 2.37 19.92
N ARG A 687 7.06 3.33 20.86
CA ARG A 687 7.66 3.14 22.17
C ARG A 687 6.60 2.66 23.15
N HIS A 688 6.67 1.41 23.50
CA HIS A 688 5.79 0.78 24.48
C HIS A 688 6.52 -0.36 25.18
N ARG A 689 6.21 -0.61 26.45
CA ARG A 689 6.84 -1.68 27.25
C ARG A 689 6.68 -3.08 26.64
N GLU A 690 5.65 -3.32 25.85
CA GLU A 690 5.39 -4.59 25.17
C GLU A 690 6.00 -4.64 23.76
N ASN A 691 6.61 -3.56 23.29
CA ASN A 691 7.24 -3.45 21.97
C ASN A 691 8.75 -3.24 22.10
N ARG A 692 9.44 -4.24 22.64
CA ARG A 692 10.89 -4.20 22.84
C ARG A 692 11.64 -4.43 21.55
N TYR A 693 12.70 -3.70 21.34
CA TYR A 693 13.62 -3.86 20.23
C TYR A 693 14.94 -4.44 20.70
N GLN A 694 15.63 -5.17 19.83
CA GLN A 694 17.02 -5.46 20.05
C GLN A 694 17.80 -4.14 20.13
N PRO A 695 18.67 -3.93 21.12
CA PRO A 695 19.49 -2.73 21.18
C PRO A 695 20.35 -2.62 19.92
N SER A 696 20.25 -1.50 19.22
CA SER A 696 21.16 -1.09 18.17
C SER A 696 22.18 -0.11 18.77
N GLY A 697 23.18 -0.62 19.42
CA GLY A 697 24.31 0.21 19.87
C GLY A 697 25.28 0.48 18.70
N ASP A 698 26.46 1.03 19.02
CA ASP A 698 27.55 1.23 18.04
C ASP A 698 28.00 -0.06 17.33
N GLN A 699 27.46 -1.20 17.73
CA GLN A 699 27.65 -2.51 17.10
C GLN A 699 26.29 -3.11 16.70
N PRO A 700 25.80 -2.88 15.51
CA PRO A 700 24.61 -3.52 15.00
C PRO A 700 24.77 -5.05 15.00
N GLY A 701 23.74 -5.74 15.46
CA GLY A 701 23.73 -7.20 15.53
C GLY A 701 24.12 -7.72 16.90
N SER A 702 23.15 -8.40 17.52
CA SER A 702 23.31 -9.01 18.83
C SER A 702 23.85 -10.42 18.69
N THR A 703 24.82 -10.79 19.54
CA THR A 703 25.20 -12.20 19.73
C THR A 703 24.07 -13.04 20.37
N VAL A 704 23.07 -12.40 20.94
CA VAL A 704 21.89 -13.05 21.56
C VAL A 704 20.85 -13.43 20.52
N PHE A 705 20.70 -12.60 19.46
CA PHE A 705 19.77 -12.82 18.34
C PHE A 705 20.53 -12.81 17.01
N PRO A 706 21.32 -13.87 16.71
CA PRO A 706 22.30 -13.84 15.61
C PRO A 706 21.70 -14.13 14.22
N TYR A 707 20.43 -14.56 14.16
CA TYR A 707 19.76 -14.96 12.92
C TYR A 707 18.66 -13.98 12.56
N VAL A 708 18.17 -14.09 11.31
CA VAL A 708 17.06 -13.27 10.82
C VAL A 708 15.88 -14.18 10.47
N THR A 709 14.72 -13.90 11.04
CA THR A 709 13.48 -14.53 10.59
C THR A 709 12.84 -13.70 9.49
N THR A 710 12.29 -14.41 8.48
CA THR A 710 11.49 -13.84 7.40
C THR A 710 10.18 -14.60 7.24
N THR A 711 9.14 -13.91 6.79
CA THR A 711 7.81 -14.51 6.65
C THR A 711 7.42 -14.70 5.19
N TYR A 712 6.67 -15.76 4.90
CA TYR A 712 6.19 -16.08 3.57
C TYR A 712 4.78 -16.68 3.58
N ARG A 713 4.24 -16.95 2.38
CA ARG A 713 2.93 -17.55 2.15
C ARG A 713 3.08 -18.97 1.61
N LEU A 714 2.04 -19.77 1.78
CA LEU A 714 1.98 -21.16 1.30
C LEU A 714 0.96 -21.29 0.16
N THR A 715 1.07 -22.35 -0.63
CA THR A 715 0.05 -22.74 -1.62
C THR A 715 -1.16 -23.37 -0.94
N GLU A 716 -0.92 -24.17 0.07
CA GLU A 716 -1.91 -24.96 0.78
C GLU A 716 -2.82 -24.07 1.64
N HIS A 717 -2.32 -22.95 2.11
CA HIS A 717 -3.07 -22.01 2.94
C HIS A 717 -3.12 -20.63 2.32
N HIS A 718 -4.33 -20.16 2.01
CA HIS A 718 -4.56 -18.86 1.39
C HIS A 718 -4.00 -17.72 2.26
N THR A 719 -3.25 -16.85 1.63
CA THR A 719 -2.67 -15.60 2.12
C THR A 719 -2.22 -15.63 3.59
N ALA A 720 -3.18 -15.64 4.49
CA ALA A 720 -3.00 -15.51 5.94
C ALA A 720 -3.16 -16.83 6.70
N GLY A 721 -3.63 -17.88 6.07
CA GLY A 721 -3.96 -19.14 6.72
C GLY A 721 -5.23 -19.09 7.57
N GLY A 722 -5.72 -17.91 7.98
CA GLY A 722 -6.85 -17.77 8.90
C GLY A 722 -8.11 -18.49 8.43
N MET A 723 -8.51 -18.32 7.16
CA MET A 723 -9.66 -19.01 6.57
C MET A 723 -9.37 -20.47 6.22
N SER A 724 -8.22 -20.74 5.62
CA SER A 724 -7.92 -22.05 5.02
C SER A 724 -7.57 -23.11 6.05
N ARG A 725 -7.13 -22.75 7.26
CA ARG A 725 -6.90 -23.69 8.37
C ARG A 725 -8.21 -24.34 8.86
N TRP A 726 -9.36 -23.81 8.48
CA TRP A 726 -10.69 -24.38 8.74
C TRP A 726 -11.20 -25.27 7.62
N LEU A 727 -10.43 -25.50 6.56
CA LEU A 727 -10.78 -26.35 5.45
C LEU A 727 -10.05 -27.71 5.58
N PRO A 728 -10.77 -28.82 5.77
CA PRO A 728 -10.18 -30.12 6.10
C PRO A 728 -9.10 -30.56 5.12
N TYR A 729 -9.37 -30.46 3.82
CA TYR A 729 -8.44 -30.90 2.77
C TYR A 729 -7.14 -30.08 2.74
N LEU A 730 -7.23 -28.77 2.98
CA LEU A 730 -6.03 -27.93 3.05
C LEU A 730 -5.25 -28.17 4.34
N ALA A 731 -5.95 -28.40 5.44
CA ALA A 731 -5.36 -28.77 6.71
C ALA A 731 -4.65 -30.14 6.64
N GLU A 732 -5.18 -31.11 5.88
CA GLU A 732 -4.52 -32.37 5.61
C GLU A 732 -3.23 -32.22 4.79
N LEU A 733 -3.24 -31.34 3.77
CA LEU A 733 -2.06 -31.05 2.94
C LEU A 733 -0.94 -30.33 3.72
N GLN A 734 -1.28 -29.47 4.66
CA GLN A 734 -0.33 -28.76 5.52
C GLN A 734 -0.83 -28.76 6.97
N PRO A 735 -0.53 -29.83 7.75
CA PRO A 735 -1.17 -30.06 9.03
C PRO A 735 -0.52 -29.37 10.22
N ALA A 736 0.64 -28.73 10.06
CA ALA A 736 1.36 -28.15 11.18
C ALA A 736 2.06 -26.84 10.83
N PHE A 737 2.15 -25.94 11.80
CA PHE A 737 3.05 -24.79 11.72
C PHE A 737 4.51 -25.26 11.73
N PHE A 738 5.33 -24.69 10.85
CA PHE A 738 6.71 -25.10 10.68
C PHE A 738 7.66 -23.92 10.45
N CYS A 739 8.94 -24.14 10.69
CA CYS A 739 10.00 -23.22 10.28
C CYS A 739 10.93 -23.89 9.28
N GLU A 740 11.31 -23.17 8.22
CA GLU A 740 12.34 -23.61 7.28
C GLU A 740 13.71 -23.14 7.74
N VAL A 741 14.65 -24.06 7.79
CA VAL A 741 16.06 -23.79 8.13
C VAL A 741 16.98 -24.49 7.13
N SER A 742 18.16 -23.89 6.85
CA SER A 742 19.16 -24.56 6.04
C SER A 742 19.78 -25.75 6.77
N PRO A 743 20.32 -26.77 6.03
CA PRO A 743 21.10 -27.85 6.65
C PRO A 743 22.27 -27.37 7.50
N HIS A 744 22.89 -26.25 7.10
CA HIS A 744 23.98 -25.63 7.85
C HIS A 744 23.51 -25.10 9.20
N LEU A 745 22.41 -24.34 9.25
CA LEU A 745 21.84 -23.84 10.51
C LEU A 745 21.35 -25.00 11.39
N ALA A 746 20.74 -26.02 10.78
CA ALA A 746 20.29 -27.20 11.50
C ALA A 746 21.46 -27.92 12.20
N ALA A 747 22.57 -28.10 11.50
CA ALA A 747 23.79 -28.72 12.08
C ALA A 747 24.42 -27.83 13.18
N GLU A 748 24.51 -26.51 12.95
CA GLU A 748 25.07 -25.55 13.90
C GLU A 748 24.30 -25.51 15.23
N ARG A 749 22.96 -25.61 15.15
CA ARG A 749 22.08 -25.50 16.32
C ARG A 749 21.56 -26.85 16.86
N GLY A 750 21.94 -27.95 16.24
CA GLY A 750 21.45 -29.28 16.64
C GLY A 750 19.95 -29.48 16.41
N LEU A 751 19.40 -28.89 15.34
CA LEU A 751 18.02 -29.03 14.96
C LEU A 751 17.81 -30.29 14.13
N GLU A 752 16.80 -31.08 14.49
CA GLU A 752 16.45 -32.30 13.76
C GLU A 752 15.28 -32.03 12.81
N ASP A 753 15.35 -32.58 11.60
CA ASP A 753 14.23 -32.50 10.64
C ASP A 753 12.96 -33.12 11.23
N LEU A 754 11.82 -32.44 11.05
CA LEU A 754 10.53 -32.75 11.68
C LEU A 754 10.52 -32.72 13.24
N GLY A 755 11.63 -32.35 13.87
CA GLY A 755 11.73 -32.05 15.30
C GLY A 755 10.99 -30.74 15.65
N TRP A 756 11.17 -30.30 16.87
CA TRP A 756 10.65 -29.03 17.35
C TRP A 756 11.79 -28.02 17.52
N ALA A 757 11.50 -26.77 17.20
CA ALA A 757 12.36 -25.64 17.54
C ALA A 757 11.57 -24.55 18.26
N THR A 758 12.26 -23.84 19.16
CA THR A 758 11.81 -22.57 19.74
C THR A 758 12.51 -21.42 19.03
N ILE A 759 11.76 -20.48 18.46
CA ILE A 759 12.25 -19.25 17.85
C ILE A 759 11.97 -18.10 18.82
N ILE A 760 13.00 -17.29 19.11
CA ILE A 760 12.97 -16.30 20.18
C ILE A 760 13.39 -14.95 19.64
N THR A 761 12.64 -13.91 19.95
CA THR A 761 12.99 -12.50 19.70
C THR A 761 13.00 -11.70 21.01
N ALA A 762 13.27 -10.41 20.93
CA ALA A 762 13.24 -9.52 22.09
C ALA A 762 11.85 -9.41 22.76
N ARG A 763 10.79 -9.86 22.10
CA ARG A 763 9.37 -9.68 22.52
C ARG A 763 8.71 -10.95 22.97
N SER A 764 8.96 -12.05 22.28
CA SER A 764 8.25 -13.29 22.52
C SER A 764 9.06 -14.51 22.04
N ALA A 765 8.54 -15.68 22.31
CA ALA A 765 9.04 -16.94 21.77
C ALA A 765 7.88 -17.82 21.28
N ILE A 766 8.11 -18.46 20.14
CA ILE A 766 7.17 -19.40 19.53
C ILE A 766 7.81 -20.74 19.28
N GLU A 767 7.01 -21.78 19.05
CA GLU A 767 7.48 -23.09 18.63
C GLU A 767 6.98 -23.46 17.24
N ALA A 768 7.80 -24.17 16.49
CA ALA A 768 7.46 -24.66 15.17
C ALA A 768 8.09 -26.05 14.92
N ARG A 769 7.51 -26.83 14.01
CA ARG A 769 8.17 -27.99 13.44
C ARG A 769 9.34 -27.55 12.57
N VAL A 770 10.46 -28.22 12.67
CA VAL A 770 11.64 -27.93 11.84
C VAL A 770 11.47 -28.61 10.48
N LEU A 771 11.66 -27.84 9.41
CA LEU A 771 11.83 -28.36 8.06
C LEU A 771 13.24 -27.99 7.58
N VAL A 772 14.12 -28.97 7.54
CA VAL A 772 15.48 -28.79 7.03
C VAL A 772 15.46 -28.81 5.51
N THR A 773 15.84 -27.71 4.88
CA THR A 773 15.68 -27.56 3.42
C THR A 773 16.71 -26.62 2.79
N GLU A 774 17.11 -26.92 1.55
CA GLU A 774 17.92 -26.05 0.72
C GLU A 774 17.15 -24.88 0.09
N ARG A 775 15.86 -24.77 0.34
CA ARG A 775 15.02 -23.67 -0.18
C ARG A 775 15.37 -22.32 0.43
N ILE A 776 15.88 -22.30 1.65
CA ILE A 776 16.35 -21.10 2.35
C ILE A 776 17.85 -21.25 2.65
N ARG A 777 18.66 -20.72 1.73
CA ARG A 777 20.11 -20.92 1.77
C ARG A 777 20.78 -19.88 2.65
N PRO A 778 21.90 -20.22 3.31
CA PRO A 778 22.74 -19.20 3.91
C PRO A 778 23.31 -18.28 2.83
N LEU A 779 23.42 -17.01 3.16
CA LEU A 779 24.02 -15.98 2.30
C LEU A 779 25.34 -15.50 2.90
N VAL A 780 26.28 -15.07 2.06
CA VAL A 780 27.49 -14.39 2.53
C VAL A 780 27.26 -12.89 2.41
N VAL A 781 27.16 -12.21 3.54
CA VAL A 781 26.90 -10.78 3.65
C VAL A 781 28.00 -10.16 4.52
N HIS A 782 28.68 -9.13 4.07
CA HIS A 782 29.83 -8.53 4.74
C HIS A 782 30.93 -9.54 5.11
N GLY A 783 31.13 -10.57 4.27
CA GLY A 783 32.07 -11.65 4.57
C GLY A 783 31.66 -12.61 5.69
N ARG A 784 30.43 -12.49 6.22
CA ARG A 784 29.87 -13.33 7.27
C ARG A 784 28.74 -14.19 6.71
N THR A 785 28.59 -15.41 7.21
CA THR A 785 27.44 -16.24 6.88
C THR A 785 26.20 -15.73 7.61
N LEU A 786 25.16 -15.38 6.85
CA LEU A 786 23.84 -15.05 7.35
C LEU A 786 22.95 -16.28 7.20
N HIS A 787 22.39 -16.76 8.31
CA HIS A 787 21.33 -17.74 8.32
C HIS A 787 19.97 -17.07 8.47
N GLN A 788 19.00 -17.53 7.67
CA GLN A 788 17.62 -17.09 7.74
C GLN A 788 16.72 -18.22 8.24
N VAL A 789 15.70 -17.86 9.00
CA VAL A 789 14.64 -18.76 9.47
C VAL A 789 13.34 -18.36 8.80
N GLY A 790 12.77 -19.22 7.97
CA GLY A 790 11.54 -18.95 7.25
C GLY A 790 10.31 -19.38 8.02
N LEU A 791 9.28 -18.54 8.12
CA LEU A 791 8.04 -18.80 8.83
C LEU A 791 6.80 -18.56 7.95
N PRO A 792 5.83 -19.49 7.92
CA PRO A 792 4.50 -19.18 7.36
C PRO A 792 3.82 -18.08 8.17
N TRP A 793 3.18 -17.16 7.47
CA TRP A 793 2.42 -16.10 8.12
C TRP A 793 1.04 -16.58 8.57
N HIS A 794 0.48 -15.91 9.59
CA HIS A 794 -0.90 -16.04 10.06
C HIS A 794 -1.33 -17.44 10.47
N TRP A 795 -0.51 -18.12 11.22
CA TRP A 795 -0.93 -19.29 11.96
C TRP A 795 -1.58 -18.88 13.29
N GLY A 796 -2.18 -19.81 14.01
CA GLY A 796 -2.82 -19.53 15.29
C GLY A 796 -3.39 -20.79 15.96
N PRO A 797 -3.95 -20.66 17.17
CA PRO A 797 -4.47 -21.78 17.95
C PRO A 797 -5.79 -22.37 17.45
N ASN A 798 -6.51 -21.69 16.53
CA ASN A 798 -7.84 -22.12 16.07
C ASN A 798 -7.78 -22.81 14.70
N GLY A 799 -8.75 -23.65 14.39
CA GLY A 799 -8.91 -24.36 13.12
C GLY A 799 -8.58 -25.85 13.21
N TYR A 800 -8.60 -26.56 12.08
CA TYR A 800 -8.21 -27.98 12.01
C TYR A 800 -6.68 -28.13 12.15
N THR A 801 -5.91 -27.16 11.72
CA THR A 801 -4.47 -27.08 11.97
C THR A 801 -4.19 -25.90 12.89
N THR A 802 -3.42 -26.15 13.95
CA THR A 802 -3.12 -25.15 14.98
C THR A 802 -1.62 -25.03 15.22
N GLY A 803 -1.22 -23.93 15.85
CA GLY A 803 0.18 -23.66 16.23
C GLY A 803 0.32 -22.21 16.71
N ASP A 804 1.54 -21.82 17.05
CA ASP A 804 1.85 -20.45 17.43
C ASP A 804 1.79 -19.52 16.19
N ALA A 805 1.68 -18.22 16.40
CA ALA A 805 1.64 -17.22 15.35
C ALA A 805 3.02 -16.59 15.14
N ALA A 806 3.47 -16.45 13.90
CA ALA A 806 4.71 -15.73 13.57
C ALA A 806 4.70 -14.27 14.07
N ASN A 807 3.53 -13.64 14.11
CA ASN A 807 3.36 -12.26 14.56
C ASN A 807 3.56 -12.02 16.06
N GLU A 808 3.70 -13.07 16.88
CA GLU A 808 4.21 -12.94 18.25
C GLU A 808 5.64 -12.37 18.26
N LEU A 809 6.41 -12.65 17.23
CA LEU A 809 7.81 -12.25 17.11
C LEU A 809 7.98 -10.81 16.61
N GLY A 810 6.96 -10.23 15.95
CA GLY A 810 7.01 -8.95 15.26
C GLY A 810 7.15 -7.74 16.19
N HIS A 811 7.79 -6.68 15.69
CA HIS A 811 7.84 -5.36 16.34
C HIS A 811 7.04 -4.32 15.54
N LEU A 812 6.83 -3.14 16.13
CA LEU A 812 6.15 -2.01 15.52
C LEU A 812 7.13 -0.90 15.15
N ALA A 813 8.09 -1.21 14.26
CA ALA A 813 8.82 -0.24 13.47
C ALA A 813 8.13 -0.15 12.11
N LEU A 814 7.72 1.07 11.71
CA LEU A 814 6.81 1.28 10.60
C LEU A 814 7.45 2.14 9.51
N ASP A 815 7.04 1.89 8.26
CA ASP A 815 7.29 2.80 7.15
C ASP A 815 6.62 4.15 7.46
N PRO A 816 7.34 5.28 7.34
CA PRO A 816 6.81 6.58 7.76
C PRO A 816 5.75 7.14 6.81
N ASN A 817 5.67 6.64 5.56
CA ASN A 817 4.71 7.11 4.56
C ASN A 817 3.34 6.47 4.72
N VAL A 818 3.28 5.15 5.06
CA VAL A 818 2.04 4.37 5.02
C VAL A 818 1.78 3.57 6.30
N HIS A 819 2.65 3.65 7.30
CA HIS A 819 2.55 2.99 8.61
C HIS A 819 2.45 1.46 8.54
N ILE A 820 2.99 0.85 7.50
CA ILE A 820 3.09 -0.60 7.42
C ILE A 820 4.28 -1.09 8.26
N GLN A 821 4.08 -2.19 8.97
CA GLN A 821 5.10 -2.77 9.84
C GLN A 821 6.22 -3.49 9.06
N GLU A 822 7.38 -3.62 9.71
CA GLU A 822 8.50 -4.43 9.24
C GLU A 822 8.37 -5.86 9.75
N ASP A 823 8.16 -6.84 8.84
CA ASP A 823 7.98 -8.26 9.18
C ASP A 823 8.84 -9.21 8.33
N LYS A 824 9.80 -8.67 7.59
CA LYS A 824 10.64 -9.48 6.70
C LYS A 824 12.06 -9.67 7.19
N ALA A 825 12.49 -8.92 8.20
CA ALA A 825 13.85 -8.94 8.71
C ALA A 825 13.85 -8.70 10.23
N LEU A 826 13.44 -9.71 11.00
CA LEU A 826 13.41 -9.64 12.46
C LEU A 826 14.59 -10.45 13.03
N ALA A 827 15.34 -9.88 13.97
CA ALA A 827 16.43 -10.61 14.61
C ALA A 827 15.89 -11.67 15.58
N CYS A 828 16.45 -12.87 15.53
CA CYS A 828 16.02 -13.99 16.38
C CYS A 828 17.17 -14.89 16.81
N ASP A 829 16.90 -15.69 17.84
CA ASP A 829 17.62 -16.93 18.12
C ASP A 829 16.72 -18.14 17.82
N ILE A 830 17.31 -19.30 17.56
CA ILE A 830 16.61 -20.58 17.39
C ILE A 830 17.33 -21.68 18.16
N ARG A 831 16.56 -22.50 18.87
CA ARG A 831 17.10 -23.63 19.63
C ARG A 831 16.22 -24.87 19.47
N PRO A 832 16.79 -26.08 19.62
CA PRO A 832 16.01 -27.32 19.61
C PRO A 832 15.03 -27.42 20.76
N GLY A 833 13.90 -28.11 20.53
CA GLY A 833 12.88 -28.38 21.52
C GLY A 833 11.71 -27.41 21.48
N ARG A 834 10.65 -27.77 22.20
CA ARG A 834 9.45 -26.97 22.35
C ARG A 834 9.68 -25.80 23.31
N ARG A 835 8.98 -24.68 23.08
CA ARG A 835 8.98 -23.58 24.03
C ARG A 835 8.41 -23.97 25.38
N PRO A 836 8.89 -23.39 26.48
CA PRO A 836 8.27 -23.59 27.77
C PRO A 836 6.81 -23.10 27.81
N ARG A 837 6.04 -23.58 28.78
CA ARG A 837 4.64 -23.22 28.98
C ARG A 837 4.46 -22.41 30.27
N GLY A 838 3.35 -21.69 30.37
CA GLY A 838 3.00 -20.92 31.55
C GLY A 838 4.05 -19.84 31.88
N HIS A 839 4.28 -19.58 33.16
CA HIS A 839 5.24 -18.56 33.61
C HIS A 839 6.68 -18.78 33.09
N ALA A 840 7.08 -20.05 32.86
CA ALA A 840 8.42 -20.32 32.32
C ALA A 840 8.67 -19.78 30.91
N LEU A 841 7.63 -19.48 30.14
CA LEU A 841 7.75 -18.77 28.85
C LEU A 841 8.18 -17.30 29.09
N ARG A 842 7.59 -16.64 30.05
CA ARG A 842 7.98 -15.27 30.44
C ARG A 842 9.41 -15.22 30.95
N ASP A 843 9.77 -16.17 31.83
CA ASP A 843 11.14 -16.28 32.37
C ASP A 843 12.15 -16.42 31.24
N LEU A 844 11.83 -17.21 30.21
CA LEU A 844 12.68 -17.36 29.03
C LEU A 844 12.86 -16.02 28.29
N ILE A 845 11.77 -15.29 28.04
CA ILE A 845 11.81 -14.00 27.34
C ILE A 845 12.64 -13.00 28.15
N LEU A 846 12.37 -12.86 29.43
CA LEU A 846 13.12 -11.98 30.34
C LEU A 846 14.62 -12.33 30.39
N LEU A 847 14.98 -13.62 30.40
CA LEU A 847 16.36 -14.06 30.35
C LEU A 847 17.05 -13.56 29.07
N TYR A 848 16.38 -13.68 27.91
CA TYR A 848 16.94 -13.20 26.65
C TYR A 848 17.06 -11.67 26.60
N GLN A 849 16.07 -10.95 27.13
CA GLN A 849 16.11 -9.49 27.26
C GLN A 849 17.29 -9.05 28.14
N GLN A 850 17.47 -9.69 29.31
CA GLN A 850 18.60 -9.40 30.21
C GLN A 850 19.95 -9.65 29.52
N ARG A 851 20.09 -10.80 28.84
CA ARG A 851 21.32 -11.14 28.09
C ARG A 851 21.62 -10.13 26.97
N ALA A 852 20.58 -9.58 26.34
CA ALA A 852 20.70 -8.57 25.30
C ALA A 852 20.87 -7.13 25.86
N GLY A 853 20.83 -6.92 27.16
CA GLY A 853 20.93 -5.60 27.78
C GLY A 853 19.66 -4.77 27.62
N ILE A 854 18.51 -5.40 27.32
CA ILE A 854 17.22 -4.71 27.24
C ILE A 854 16.68 -4.53 28.66
N THR A 855 16.64 -3.28 29.14
CA THR A 855 16.09 -2.91 30.45
C THR A 855 14.76 -2.17 30.31
N ASP A 856 14.02 -2.01 31.40
CA ASP A 856 12.78 -1.22 31.41
C ASP A 856 13.03 0.25 31.04
N GLU A 857 14.24 0.76 31.31
CA GLU A 857 14.68 2.12 30.96
C GLU A 857 15.03 2.28 29.48
N THR A 858 15.43 1.22 28.75
CA THR A 858 15.75 1.28 27.32
C THR A 858 14.52 1.46 26.44
N GLY A 859 13.30 1.38 26.98
CA GLY A 859 12.07 1.76 26.30
C GLY A 859 11.87 3.27 26.14
N THR A 860 12.66 4.09 26.80
CA THR A 860 12.52 5.56 26.87
C THR A 860 13.58 6.35 26.13
N GLU A 861 14.74 5.74 25.78
CA GLU A 861 15.81 6.43 25.05
C GLU A 861 16.14 5.70 23.74
N MET A 862 15.53 6.11 22.67
CA MET A 862 16.12 6.18 21.31
C MET A 862 15.21 6.97 20.39
#